data_72b3d33c1331449f0a878586b3ee00f2
#
_entry.id   72b3d33c1331449f0a878586b3ee00f2
#
_cell.length_a   1.000
_cell.length_b   1.000
_cell.length_c   1.000
_cell.angle_alpha   90.00
_cell.angle_beta   90.00
_cell.angle_gamma   90.00
#
_symmetry.space_group_name_H-M   'P 1'
#
loop_
_entity.id
_entity.type
_entity.pdbx_description
1 polymer ?
#
loop_
_entity_poly.entity_id
_entity_poly.type
_entity_poly.pdbx_seq_one_letter_code
_entity_poly.pdbx_strand_id
1 'polypeptide(L)'
;MDKDAVSKKIPALLRTLPGDDVRQIMWRFTDRFDYQMVVQSTRAVARGPVARAVAKGARNSHEWTEDKAALLEEFDAAGITSAPVDPAYGGYIDGPKNFLMGLIAFELAWVDAGAGTSSMANTLALAPIHERGTAEQKQIYMTRSVPPQPGEDRKIWRGAFALTESIPYVGVDTGVLSGRVRVAEWNDGEEPVLHVDKRGRFITNMGSANFVTAAVDSGDPRIKGSCMVILEETDPGTWDRGTPTKKLAHQLSSTRDPVFSLQVPANRIVGGYTVKDGVIVPNYSHADVIEAVFTRTRAAPAIMTSAKLLSAVEPVIRYHRRRFRGAAGINEGTPRFDMGLQQKEDALHRLLDVWAAGESGTSLGFMALRLLDTYDAIEQAKSEALATQGIAGGRSELKALRAREGAATEYVVLSARKTLGAGESARLAELEADPVIKFMVTESLSSVLIPAAKLWNTGHGVNMMREAVSMMGGYGITEDCPGFLGTKWIDGQLEATYEGPEVVQRRQLSVTMSRPIFLQQFQQWIAHLRDVATEHPAMGAGTLANAMELWLWSRAYLSTAKDAYGKDLYSSQRHGVTYPLADALAWLVATYHLTLDVLELATKGPGNPALAEGIDGLVGFYTELCHIHSATAAGEATKICAELVVGYKAAPVAALDEQATIADAFQDLAPFIALRTKVDLSLVGSKLAKDRAAESLAHVMIPEVLDYPV
;
A
#
# COMPACT_ATOMS: atom_id res chain seq x y z
N MET A 1 -37.01 -40.31 6.50
CA MET A 1 -36.22 -39.09 6.64
C MET A 1 -37.08 -37.94 6.22
N ASP A 2 -37.46 -37.15 7.14
CA ASP A 2 -38.39 -36.03 7.01
C ASP A 2 -37.75 -34.98 6.09
N LYS A 3 -38.36 -34.73 4.93
CA LYS A 3 -37.86 -33.74 3.96
C LYS A 3 -37.98 -32.30 4.46
N ASP A 4 -38.73 -32.08 5.55
CA ASP A 4 -38.94 -30.77 6.17
C ASP A 4 -37.89 -30.37 7.18
N ALA A 5 -36.92 -31.24 7.49
CA ALA A 5 -35.82 -30.96 8.43
C ALA A 5 -34.58 -30.30 7.79
N VAL A 6 -34.55 -30.10 6.46
CA VAL A 6 -33.32 -29.72 5.72
C VAL A 6 -33.27 -28.24 5.35
N SER A 7 -34.30 -27.47 5.60
CA SER A 7 -34.27 -26.04 5.25
C SER A 7 -34.35 -25.12 6.48
N LYS A 8 -33.43 -25.24 7.42
CA LYS A 8 -33.13 -24.07 8.26
C LYS A 8 -32.41 -23.08 7.33
N LYS A 9 -33.13 -22.03 6.88
CA LYS A 9 -32.51 -20.92 6.16
C LYS A 9 -31.28 -20.45 6.92
N ILE A 10 -30.16 -20.33 6.23
CA ILE A 10 -28.94 -19.70 6.77
C ILE A 10 -29.30 -18.26 7.15
N PRO A 11 -29.03 -17.82 8.38
CA PRO A 11 -29.38 -16.47 8.80
C PRO A 11 -28.63 -15.43 7.96
N ALA A 12 -29.32 -14.42 7.46
CA ALA A 12 -28.69 -13.28 6.80
C ALA A 12 -27.88 -12.48 7.85
N LEU A 13 -26.58 -12.27 7.56
CA LEU A 13 -25.65 -11.54 8.43
C LEU A 13 -25.78 -10.03 8.20
N LEU A 14 -25.85 -9.60 6.94
CA LEU A 14 -26.04 -8.20 6.56
C LEU A 14 -27.49 -7.93 6.17
N ARG A 15 -28.04 -6.79 6.63
CA ARG A 15 -29.31 -6.23 6.12
C ARG A 15 -29.06 -5.17 5.07
N THR A 16 -28.07 -4.30 5.29
CA THR A 16 -27.65 -3.23 4.39
C THR A 16 -26.16 -3.36 4.12
N LEU A 17 -25.68 -2.81 3.00
CA LEU A 17 -24.25 -2.69 2.77
C LEU A 17 -23.62 -1.87 3.90
N PRO A 18 -22.46 -2.31 4.44
CA PRO A 18 -21.75 -1.54 5.44
C PRO A 18 -21.33 -0.18 4.89
N GLY A 19 -21.42 0.84 5.71
CA GLY A 19 -20.96 2.18 5.38
C GLY A 19 -19.46 2.22 5.07
N ASP A 20 -19.04 3.21 4.29
CA ASP A 20 -17.66 3.37 3.89
C ASP A 20 -16.73 3.59 5.09
N ASP A 21 -17.23 4.22 6.15
CA ASP A 21 -16.46 4.49 7.37
C ASP A 21 -16.00 3.21 8.07
N VAL A 22 -16.76 2.12 7.96
CA VAL A 22 -16.33 0.80 8.47
C VAL A 22 -15.17 0.26 7.65
N ARG A 23 -15.25 0.34 6.32
CA ARG A 23 -14.21 -0.09 5.37
C ARG A 23 -12.94 0.75 5.49
N GLN A 24 -13.09 2.05 5.76
CA GLN A 24 -12.00 3.00 5.97
C GLN A 24 -11.49 3.02 7.40
N ILE A 25 -12.10 2.20 8.28
CA ILE A 25 -11.79 2.21 9.71
C ILE A 25 -12.00 3.58 10.41
N MET A 26 -12.74 4.49 9.78
CA MET A 26 -13.01 5.84 10.32
C MET A 26 -13.84 5.84 11.60
N TRP A 27 -14.60 4.80 11.84
CA TRP A 27 -15.32 4.62 13.10
C TRP A 27 -14.40 4.62 14.34
N ARG A 28 -13.10 4.38 14.17
CA ARG A 28 -12.09 4.47 15.23
C ARG A 28 -11.67 5.90 15.56
N PHE A 29 -11.98 6.85 14.67
CA PHE A 29 -11.55 8.25 14.72
C PHE A 29 -12.72 9.20 14.88
N THR A 30 -13.76 8.79 15.63
CA THR A 30 -14.96 9.63 15.87
C THR A 30 -14.66 10.92 16.64
N ASP A 31 -13.54 10.98 17.35
CA ASP A 31 -12.99 12.14 18.06
C ASP A 31 -12.08 13.02 17.21
N ARG A 32 -11.69 12.56 16.00
CA ARG A 32 -10.84 13.30 15.05
C ARG A 32 -11.70 14.01 14.01
N PHE A 33 -12.28 15.14 14.42
CA PHE A 33 -13.13 15.97 13.56
C PHE A 33 -12.42 16.43 12.29
N ASP A 34 -11.11 16.74 12.37
CA ASP A 34 -10.26 17.13 11.25
C ASP A 34 -10.21 16.00 10.18
N TYR A 35 -9.99 14.74 10.59
CA TYR A 35 -10.00 13.60 9.68
C TYR A 35 -11.37 13.37 9.05
N GLN A 36 -12.43 13.45 9.86
CA GLN A 36 -13.81 13.31 9.37
C GLN A 36 -14.13 14.36 8.29
N MET A 37 -13.72 15.61 8.52
CA MET A 37 -13.94 16.71 7.58
C MET A 37 -13.19 16.47 6.26
N VAL A 38 -11.93 16.05 6.30
CA VAL A 38 -11.14 15.74 5.09
C VAL A 38 -11.76 14.60 4.29
N VAL A 39 -12.18 13.51 4.96
CA VAL A 39 -12.84 12.39 4.30
C VAL A 39 -14.12 12.83 3.62
N GLN A 40 -14.99 13.57 4.30
CA GLN A 40 -16.26 14.04 3.75
C GLN A 40 -16.06 15.00 2.56
N SER A 41 -15.12 15.95 2.67
CA SER A 41 -14.78 16.87 1.57
C SER A 41 -14.22 16.12 0.37
N THR A 42 -13.28 15.19 0.59
CA THR A 42 -12.68 14.40 -0.48
C THR A 42 -13.71 13.50 -1.14
N ARG A 43 -14.57 12.86 -0.36
CA ARG A 43 -15.70 12.03 -0.86
C ARG A 43 -16.66 12.83 -1.72
N ALA A 44 -17.03 14.03 -1.31
CA ALA A 44 -17.89 14.90 -2.07
C ALA A 44 -17.27 15.29 -3.42
N VAL A 45 -15.99 15.62 -3.46
CA VAL A 45 -15.25 15.92 -4.70
C VAL A 45 -15.12 14.68 -5.58
N ALA A 46 -14.75 13.54 -5.01
CA ALA A 46 -14.60 12.29 -5.76
C ALA A 46 -15.91 11.85 -6.42
N ARG A 47 -17.00 11.77 -5.64
CA ARG A 47 -18.31 11.30 -6.09
C ARG A 47 -19.13 12.36 -6.83
N GLY A 48 -18.68 13.59 -6.85
CA GLY A 48 -19.26 14.71 -7.57
C GLY A 48 -18.43 15.13 -8.80
N PRO A 49 -17.56 16.13 -8.69
CA PRO A 49 -16.78 16.65 -9.82
C PRO A 49 -15.95 15.61 -10.54
N VAL A 50 -15.20 14.74 -9.83
CA VAL A 50 -14.37 13.70 -10.45
C VAL A 50 -15.24 12.70 -11.23
N ALA A 51 -16.31 12.18 -10.63
CA ALA A 51 -17.20 11.23 -11.29
C ALA A 51 -17.84 11.83 -12.54
N ARG A 52 -18.29 13.10 -12.50
CA ARG A 52 -18.80 13.81 -13.67
C ARG A 52 -17.76 13.99 -14.77
N ALA A 53 -16.51 14.31 -14.41
CA ALA A 53 -15.42 14.45 -15.37
C ALA A 53 -15.11 13.10 -16.07
N VAL A 54 -15.10 12.00 -15.31
CA VAL A 54 -14.94 10.64 -15.87
C VAL A 54 -16.07 10.30 -16.81
N ALA A 55 -17.34 10.49 -16.38
CA ALA A 55 -18.52 10.20 -17.19
C ALA A 55 -18.60 11.02 -18.49
N LYS A 56 -18.05 12.25 -18.49
CA LYS A 56 -17.93 13.09 -19.69
C LYS A 56 -16.79 12.72 -20.63
N GLY A 57 -15.96 11.76 -20.26
CA GLY A 57 -14.81 11.35 -21.07
C GLY A 57 -13.57 12.23 -20.94
N ALA A 58 -13.41 13.00 -19.84
CA ALA A 58 -12.21 13.81 -19.59
C ALA A 58 -10.91 12.98 -19.55
N ARG A 59 -11.02 11.66 -19.32
CA ARG A 59 -9.91 10.71 -19.40
C ARG A 59 -9.40 10.44 -20.83
N ASN A 60 -10.21 10.72 -21.85
CA ASN A 60 -9.91 10.30 -23.24
C ASN A 60 -8.83 11.17 -23.90
N SER A 61 -8.40 12.26 -23.27
CA SER A 61 -7.32 13.10 -23.74
C SER A 61 -6.03 12.88 -22.94
N HIS A 62 -4.89 12.81 -23.63
CA HIS A 62 -3.56 12.83 -23.01
C HIS A 62 -3.08 14.24 -22.70
N GLU A 63 -3.72 15.26 -23.28
CA GLU A 63 -3.39 16.66 -23.04
C GLU A 63 -3.87 17.13 -21.66
N TRP A 64 -3.27 18.21 -21.19
CA TRP A 64 -3.75 18.95 -20.04
C TRP A 64 -4.91 19.85 -20.47
N THR A 65 -6.13 19.41 -20.20
CA THR A 65 -7.37 20.08 -20.61
C THR A 65 -7.92 20.98 -19.51
N GLU A 66 -8.86 21.85 -19.87
CA GLU A 66 -9.59 22.70 -18.90
C GLU A 66 -10.35 21.85 -17.87
N ASP A 67 -10.95 20.73 -18.27
CA ASP A 67 -11.63 19.81 -17.35
C ASP A 67 -10.68 19.25 -16.28
N LYS A 68 -9.45 18.92 -16.66
CA LYS A 68 -8.43 18.44 -15.71
C LYS A 68 -7.91 19.57 -14.80
N ALA A 69 -7.78 20.78 -15.33
CA ALA A 69 -7.42 21.94 -14.54
C ALA A 69 -8.50 22.30 -13.50
N ALA A 70 -9.78 22.24 -13.90
CA ALA A 70 -10.91 22.47 -13.00
C ALA A 70 -10.94 21.49 -11.81
N LEU A 71 -10.51 20.24 -11.99
CA LEU A 71 -10.40 19.30 -10.87
C LEU A 71 -9.38 19.75 -9.81
N LEU A 72 -8.28 20.41 -10.21
CA LEU A 72 -7.33 20.95 -9.24
C LEU A 72 -7.93 22.10 -8.44
N GLU A 73 -8.78 22.92 -9.05
CA GLU A 73 -9.51 24.00 -8.36
C GLU A 73 -10.51 23.42 -7.36
N GLU A 74 -11.20 22.32 -7.70
CA GLU A 74 -12.06 21.60 -6.76
C GLU A 74 -11.28 21.03 -5.57
N PHE A 75 -10.07 20.48 -5.80
CA PHE A 75 -9.20 20.00 -4.72
C PHE A 75 -8.76 21.14 -3.80
N ASP A 76 -8.46 22.31 -4.36
CA ASP A 76 -8.09 23.49 -3.61
C ASP A 76 -9.26 24.00 -2.75
N ALA A 77 -10.45 24.14 -3.36
CA ALA A 77 -11.66 24.61 -2.69
C ALA A 77 -12.13 23.67 -1.56
N ALA A 78 -11.94 22.36 -1.74
CA ALA A 78 -12.28 21.35 -0.74
C ALA A 78 -11.22 21.18 0.37
N GLY A 79 -10.11 21.93 0.33
CA GLY A 79 -9.02 21.82 1.31
C GLY A 79 -8.12 20.59 1.13
N ILE A 80 -8.34 19.78 0.08
CA ILE A 80 -7.56 18.55 -0.17
C ILE A 80 -6.09 18.88 -0.41
N THR A 81 -5.81 19.97 -1.15
CA THR A 81 -4.44 20.42 -1.44
C THR A 81 -3.69 20.89 -0.20
N SER A 82 -4.38 21.46 0.78
CA SER A 82 -3.76 21.98 2.02
C SER A 82 -3.65 20.95 3.14
N ALA A 83 -4.46 19.87 3.10
CA ALA A 83 -4.50 18.88 4.16
C ALA A 83 -3.13 18.22 4.47
N PRO A 84 -2.30 17.85 3.48
CA PRO A 84 -1.00 17.23 3.72
C PRO A 84 0.10 18.22 4.14
N VAL A 85 -0.15 19.51 4.10
CA VAL A 85 0.82 20.56 4.44
C VAL A 85 0.66 20.96 5.90
N ASP A 86 1.79 21.26 6.58
CA ASP A 86 1.75 21.64 7.99
C ASP A 86 1.15 23.05 8.17
N PRO A 87 0.52 23.31 9.35
CA PRO A 87 -0.08 24.61 9.63
C PRO A 87 0.89 25.81 9.50
N ALA A 88 2.19 25.58 9.79
CA ALA A 88 3.23 26.59 9.62
C ALA A 88 3.38 27.10 8.17
N TYR A 89 2.90 26.33 7.18
CA TYR A 89 2.99 26.64 5.76
C TYR A 89 1.62 26.87 5.10
N GLY A 90 0.55 26.99 5.89
CA GLY A 90 -0.81 27.24 5.40
C GLY A 90 -1.71 26.02 5.30
N GLY A 91 -1.27 24.87 5.80
CA GLY A 91 -2.15 23.73 6.06
C GLY A 91 -3.04 23.95 7.29
N TYR A 92 -3.92 23.00 7.59
CA TYR A 92 -4.85 23.11 8.72
C TYR A 92 -4.93 21.84 9.59
N ILE A 93 -4.26 20.76 9.17
CA ILE A 93 -4.14 19.54 9.95
C ILE A 93 -2.80 19.54 10.67
N ASP A 94 -2.83 19.34 11.97
CA ASP A 94 -1.61 19.16 12.78
C ASP A 94 -1.24 17.70 12.91
N GLY A 95 0.05 17.42 13.13
CA GLY A 95 0.59 16.08 13.33
C GLY A 95 0.89 15.30 12.05
N PRO A 96 1.08 13.97 12.17
CA PRO A 96 1.49 13.08 11.07
C PRO A 96 0.48 13.04 9.93
N LYS A 97 0.95 12.87 8.70
CA LYS A 97 0.13 12.99 7.48
C LYS A 97 -0.06 11.69 6.69
N ASN A 98 0.66 10.60 7.02
CA ASN A 98 0.65 9.40 6.18
C ASN A 98 -0.74 8.74 6.15
N PHE A 99 -1.37 8.58 7.31
CA PHE A 99 -2.72 8.04 7.39
C PHE A 99 -3.74 8.95 6.69
N LEU A 100 -3.66 10.26 6.90
CA LEU A 100 -4.49 11.25 6.24
C LEU A 100 -4.37 11.18 4.72
N MET A 101 -3.15 11.11 4.19
CA MET A 101 -2.91 10.95 2.75
C MET A 101 -3.50 9.65 2.21
N GLY A 102 -3.48 8.59 2.99
CA GLY A 102 -4.16 7.34 2.66
C GLY A 102 -5.67 7.49 2.56
N LEU A 103 -6.30 8.25 3.46
CA LEU A 103 -7.74 8.53 3.41
C LEU A 103 -8.11 9.32 2.15
N ILE A 104 -7.35 10.36 1.81
CA ILE A 104 -7.54 11.13 0.57
C ILE A 104 -7.39 10.22 -0.67
N ALA A 105 -6.33 9.43 -0.71
CA ALA A 105 -6.06 8.51 -1.80
C ALA A 105 -7.17 7.46 -1.96
N PHE A 106 -7.71 6.94 -0.86
CA PHE A 106 -8.80 5.98 -0.84
C PHE A 106 -10.08 6.58 -1.44
N GLU A 107 -10.50 7.77 -0.98
CA GLU A 107 -11.72 8.42 -1.46
C GLU A 107 -11.65 8.79 -2.93
N LEU A 108 -10.52 9.35 -3.40
CA LEU A 108 -10.36 9.70 -4.81
C LEU A 108 -10.31 8.45 -5.69
N ALA A 109 -9.56 7.42 -5.31
CA ALA A 109 -9.43 6.18 -6.06
C ALA A 109 -10.70 5.31 -6.02
N TRP A 110 -11.62 5.56 -5.08
CA TRP A 110 -12.97 4.98 -5.09
C TRP A 110 -13.69 5.26 -6.41
N VAL A 111 -13.41 6.40 -7.03
CA VAL A 111 -13.96 6.81 -8.32
C VAL A 111 -12.93 6.70 -9.44
N ASP A 112 -11.78 7.38 -9.30
CA ASP A 112 -10.73 7.43 -10.32
C ASP A 112 -9.34 7.60 -9.71
N ALA A 113 -8.45 6.65 -10.00
CA ALA A 113 -7.09 6.67 -9.48
C ALA A 113 -6.21 7.79 -10.09
N GLY A 114 -6.55 8.26 -11.31
CA GLY A 114 -5.88 9.40 -11.93
C GLY A 114 -6.13 10.70 -11.20
N ALA A 115 -7.35 10.88 -10.65
CA ALA A 115 -7.65 12.00 -9.76
C ALA A 115 -6.84 11.93 -8.47
N GLY A 116 -6.74 10.74 -7.85
CA GLY A 116 -5.88 10.50 -6.69
C GLY A 116 -4.43 10.85 -6.96
N THR A 117 -3.89 10.38 -8.07
CA THR A 117 -2.51 10.67 -8.50
C THR A 117 -2.31 12.16 -8.79
N SER A 118 -3.27 12.81 -9.43
CA SER A 118 -3.20 14.26 -9.72
C SER A 118 -3.15 15.10 -8.45
N SER A 119 -3.92 14.73 -7.43
CA SER A 119 -3.88 15.36 -6.11
C SER A 119 -2.54 15.14 -5.40
N MET A 120 -2.08 13.88 -5.31
CA MET A 120 -0.90 13.52 -4.53
C MET A 120 0.44 13.84 -5.19
N ALA A 121 0.51 13.97 -6.52
CA ALA A 121 1.79 14.19 -7.19
C ALA A 121 2.40 15.57 -6.90
N ASN A 122 1.60 16.55 -6.46
CA ASN A 122 2.14 17.80 -5.95
C ASN A 122 2.92 17.58 -4.64
N THR A 123 2.40 16.75 -3.74
CA THR A 123 3.09 16.37 -2.50
C THR A 123 4.33 15.53 -2.78
N LEU A 124 4.35 14.73 -3.84
CA LEU A 124 5.55 14.00 -4.26
C LEU A 124 6.68 14.94 -4.69
N ALA A 125 6.35 16.06 -5.37
CA ALA A 125 7.32 17.10 -5.70
C ALA A 125 7.83 17.85 -4.45
N LEU A 126 6.97 18.02 -3.45
CA LEU A 126 7.31 18.65 -2.18
C LEU A 126 8.05 17.73 -1.22
N ALA A 127 7.89 16.42 -1.33
CA ALA A 127 8.46 15.46 -0.39
C ALA A 127 10.01 15.57 -0.25
N PRO A 128 10.81 15.74 -1.31
CA PRO A 128 12.23 16.00 -1.17
C PRO A 128 12.54 17.22 -0.31
N ILE A 129 11.76 18.28 -0.49
CA ILE A 129 11.92 19.57 0.25
C ILE A 129 11.46 19.39 1.69
N HIS A 130 10.33 18.72 1.92
CA HIS A 130 9.83 18.43 3.27
C HIS A 130 10.85 17.60 4.07
N GLU A 131 11.38 16.53 3.48
CA GLU A 131 12.26 15.59 4.16
C GLU A 131 13.67 16.16 4.41
N ARG A 132 14.24 16.82 3.40
CA ARG A 132 15.65 17.20 3.41
C ARG A 132 15.91 18.68 3.11
N GLY A 133 14.90 19.46 2.76
CA GLY A 133 15.05 20.88 2.43
C GLY A 133 15.50 21.73 3.61
N THR A 134 16.17 22.84 3.31
CA THR A 134 16.49 23.87 4.30
C THR A 134 15.21 24.55 4.80
N ALA A 135 15.28 25.22 5.93
CA ALA A 135 14.13 25.98 6.46
C ALA A 135 13.60 27.03 5.44
N GLU A 136 14.49 27.66 4.69
CA GLU A 136 14.14 28.62 3.64
C GLU A 136 13.43 27.92 2.47
N GLN A 137 13.96 26.79 1.98
CA GLN A 137 13.32 26.01 0.92
C GLN A 137 11.93 25.55 1.34
N LYS A 138 11.77 25.03 2.55
CA LYS A 138 10.46 24.64 3.10
C LYS A 138 9.51 25.82 3.14
N GLN A 139 9.95 26.97 3.68
CA GLN A 139 9.12 28.16 3.76
C GLN A 139 8.64 28.64 2.38
N ILE A 140 9.50 28.63 1.37
CA ILE A 140 9.16 29.11 0.03
C ILE A 140 8.19 28.13 -0.66
N TYR A 141 8.57 26.88 -0.80
CA TYR A 141 7.86 25.95 -1.69
C TYR A 141 6.59 25.38 -1.06
N MET A 142 6.60 25.09 0.22
CA MET A 142 5.40 24.58 0.89
C MET A 142 4.31 25.64 1.02
N THR A 143 4.68 26.88 1.40
CA THR A 143 3.71 27.98 1.49
C THR A 143 3.10 28.32 0.13
N ARG A 144 3.90 28.31 -0.95
CA ARG A 144 3.40 28.62 -2.30
C ARG A 144 2.56 27.49 -2.91
N SER A 145 2.65 26.27 -2.40
CA SER A 145 1.93 25.10 -2.91
C SER A 145 0.55 24.90 -2.31
N VAL A 146 0.12 25.72 -1.37
CA VAL A 146 -1.25 25.76 -0.85
C VAL A 146 -2.00 26.98 -1.39
N PRO A 147 -3.34 26.98 -1.42
CA PRO A 147 -4.14 28.13 -1.79
C PRO A 147 -3.76 29.37 -0.98
N PRO A 148 -3.78 30.56 -1.59
CA PRO A 148 -3.49 31.79 -0.88
C PRO A 148 -4.51 32.04 0.23
N GLN A 149 -4.04 32.56 1.35
CA GLN A 149 -4.92 33.01 2.43
C GLN A 149 -5.65 34.30 2.02
N PRO A 150 -6.80 34.62 2.63
CA PRO A 150 -7.50 35.87 2.35
C PRO A 150 -6.58 37.08 2.50
N GLY A 151 -6.46 37.88 1.42
CA GLY A 151 -5.61 39.08 1.36
C GLY A 151 -4.20 38.87 0.78
N GLU A 152 -3.83 37.60 0.46
CA GLU A 152 -2.59 37.34 -0.26
C GLU A 152 -2.80 37.40 -1.79
N ASP A 153 -1.95 38.18 -2.47
CA ASP A 153 -1.93 38.24 -3.94
C ASP A 153 -0.85 37.30 -4.48
N ARG A 154 -1.11 36.00 -4.47
CA ARG A 154 -0.24 34.97 -5.06
C ARG A 154 -1.04 33.88 -5.73
N LYS A 155 -0.43 33.23 -6.71
CA LYS A 155 -0.94 32.01 -7.31
C LYS A 155 -0.41 30.79 -6.57
N ILE A 156 -1.22 29.70 -6.55
CA ILE A 156 -0.76 28.41 -6.06
C ILE A 156 0.28 27.82 -7.04
N TRP A 157 1.36 27.29 -6.49
CA TRP A 157 2.39 26.61 -7.27
C TRP A 157 2.17 25.10 -7.21
N ARG A 158 2.27 24.45 -8.38
CA ARG A 158 2.19 23.02 -8.54
C ARG A 158 3.58 22.49 -8.83
N GLY A 159 3.91 21.36 -8.22
CA GLY A 159 5.19 20.73 -8.42
C GLY A 159 5.12 19.40 -9.18
N ALA A 160 6.26 19.00 -9.76
CA ALA A 160 6.47 17.68 -10.30
C ALA A 160 7.82 17.10 -9.84
N PHE A 161 7.92 15.76 -9.82
CA PHE A 161 9.10 15.05 -9.34
C PHE A 161 9.85 14.44 -10.53
N ALA A 162 10.94 15.10 -10.97
CA ALA A 162 11.68 14.72 -12.16
C ALA A 162 12.82 13.73 -11.84
N LEU A 163 12.47 12.51 -11.44
CA LEU A 163 13.41 11.43 -11.16
C LEU A 163 13.64 10.54 -12.38
N THR A 164 12.58 9.92 -12.89
CA THR A 164 12.65 8.93 -13.98
C THR A 164 13.16 9.53 -15.27
N GLU A 165 14.03 8.80 -15.96
CA GLU A 165 14.66 9.19 -17.24
C GLU A 165 14.37 8.16 -18.32
N SER A 166 14.78 8.43 -19.55
CA SER A 166 14.64 7.49 -20.67
C SER A 166 15.59 6.30 -20.55
N ILE A 167 15.27 5.20 -21.24
CA ILE A 167 16.14 4.04 -21.36
C ILE A 167 17.55 4.49 -21.81
N PRO A 168 18.64 3.96 -21.19
CA PRO A 168 18.69 2.87 -20.20
C PRO A 168 18.57 3.31 -18.73
N TYR A 169 18.34 4.58 -18.44
CA TYR A 169 18.35 5.16 -17.09
C TYR A 169 16.95 5.19 -16.42
N VAL A 170 16.02 4.40 -16.91
CA VAL A 170 14.63 4.38 -16.40
C VAL A 170 14.50 3.78 -15.00
N GLY A 171 15.45 2.96 -14.58
CA GLY A 171 15.41 2.28 -13.29
C GLY A 171 15.88 3.17 -12.14
N VAL A 172 14.99 3.50 -11.22
CA VAL A 172 15.31 4.29 -10.02
C VAL A 172 16.17 3.52 -9.00
N ASP A 173 16.21 2.20 -9.07
CA ASP A 173 16.98 1.31 -8.21
C ASP A 173 18.47 1.19 -8.62
N THR A 174 18.83 1.68 -9.80
CA THR A 174 20.22 1.62 -10.29
C THR A 174 21.11 2.69 -9.69
N GLY A 175 20.54 3.80 -9.22
CA GLY A 175 21.27 4.97 -8.75
C GLY A 175 22.06 5.73 -9.85
N VAL A 176 21.88 5.33 -11.12
CA VAL A 176 22.56 5.96 -12.25
C VAL A 176 21.65 6.96 -12.93
N LEU A 177 22.14 8.18 -13.13
CA LEU A 177 21.41 9.29 -13.73
C LEU A 177 22.11 9.75 -15.02
N SER A 178 21.31 10.13 -16.04
CA SER A 178 21.80 10.82 -17.24
C SER A 178 21.83 12.34 -17.08
N GLY A 179 20.94 12.88 -16.26
CA GLY A 179 20.88 14.32 -15.94
C GLY A 179 22.18 14.80 -15.31
N ARG A 180 22.60 16.03 -15.65
CA ARG A 180 23.89 16.60 -15.20
C ARG A 180 23.72 17.97 -14.62
N VAL A 181 24.52 18.24 -13.58
CA VAL A 181 24.71 19.56 -13.00
C VAL A 181 26.17 20.01 -13.13
N ARG A 182 26.40 21.25 -13.52
CA ARG A 182 27.71 21.89 -13.71
C ARG A 182 27.69 23.27 -13.08
N VAL A 183 28.83 23.78 -12.70
CA VAL A 183 28.97 25.20 -12.31
C VAL A 183 29.03 26.05 -13.59
N ALA A 184 28.05 26.93 -13.78
CA ALA A 184 28.01 27.89 -14.86
C ALA A 184 28.88 29.11 -14.54
N GLU A 185 28.66 29.73 -13.36
CA GLU A 185 29.39 30.90 -12.88
C GLU A 185 29.68 30.76 -11.38
N TRP A 186 30.88 31.17 -10.96
CA TRP A 186 31.25 31.21 -9.56
C TRP A 186 32.34 32.23 -9.30
N ASN A 187 31.97 33.32 -8.69
CA ASN A 187 32.90 34.40 -8.26
C ASN A 187 33.13 34.30 -6.76
N ASP A 188 34.30 34.76 -6.32
CA ASP A 188 34.64 34.77 -4.89
C ASP A 188 33.61 35.56 -4.05
N GLY A 189 33.05 34.93 -3.04
CA GLY A 189 32.07 35.52 -2.14
C GLY A 189 30.64 35.59 -2.66
N GLU A 190 30.38 35.11 -3.88
CA GLU A 190 29.04 35.06 -4.48
C GLU A 190 28.45 33.66 -4.43
N GLU A 191 27.12 33.58 -4.49
CA GLU A 191 26.40 32.32 -4.65
C GLU A 191 26.70 31.70 -6.03
N PRO A 192 27.20 30.45 -6.10
CA PRO A 192 27.46 29.80 -7.39
C PRO A 192 26.18 29.65 -8.20
N VAL A 193 26.26 29.89 -9.50
CA VAL A 193 25.20 29.58 -10.47
C VAL A 193 25.49 28.22 -11.10
N LEU A 194 24.50 27.34 -11.04
CA LEU A 194 24.56 25.99 -11.60
C LEU A 194 23.84 25.97 -12.94
N HIS A 195 24.34 25.17 -13.87
CA HIS A 195 23.64 24.78 -15.08
C HIS A 195 23.15 23.33 -14.95
N VAL A 196 21.86 23.12 -15.11
CA VAL A 196 21.20 21.83 -14.95
C VAL A 196 20.63 21.37 -16.30
N ASP A 197 21.12 20.24 -16.79
CA ASP A 197 20.59 19.53 -17.96
C ASP A 197 19.86 18.25 -17.49
N LYS A 198 18.55 18.14 -17.79
CA LYS A 198 17.74 16.98 -17.41
C LYS A 198 16.70 16.67 -18.48
N ARG A 199 16.59 15.38 -18.82
CA ARG A 199 15.50 14.84 -19.62
C ARG A 199 14.70 13.87 -18.78
N GLY A 200 13.47 14.25 -18.43
CA GLY A 200 12.56 13.40 -17.68
C GLY A 200 11.78 12.46 -18.59
N ARG A 201 11.29 11.37 -18.01
CA ARG A 201 10.37 10.43 -18.63
C ARG A 201 9.26 10.09 -17.65
N PHE A 202 8.01 10.08 -18.12
CA PHE A 202 6.83 9.76 -17.29
C PHE A 202 6.65 10.68 -16.08
N ILE A 203 6.93 11.97 -16.20
CA ILE A 203 6.85 12.91 -15.10
C ILE A 203 5.41 13.36 -14.89
N THR A 204 4.82 12.92 -13.78
CA THR A 204 3.44 13.22 -13.39
C THR A 204 3.30 14.67 -12.96
N ASN A 205 2.13 15.28 -13.21
CA ASN A 205 1.76 16.68 -13.00
C ASN A 205 2.57 17.72 -13.82
N MET A 206 3.41 17.27 -14.72
CA MET A 206 4.23 18.18 -15.53
C MET A 206 3.41 19.15 -16.38
N GLY A 207 2.16 18.82 -16.73
CA GLY A 207 1.26 19.72 -17.46
C GLY A 207 0.90 21.01 -16.71
N SER A 208 0.88 20.98 -15.37
CA SER A 208 0.53 22.11 -14.51
C SER A 208 1.70 22.58 -13.62
N ALA A 209 2.87 21.95 -13.69
CA ALA A 209 3.98 22.23 -12.82
C ALA A 209 4.58 23.64 -13.02
N ASN A 210 4.81 24.36 -11.93
CA ASN A 210 5.55 25.64 -11.90
C ASN A 210 6.99 25.43 -11.39
N PHE A 211 7.23 24.34 -10.68
CA PHE A 211 8.57 23.92 -10.25
C PHE A 211 8.71 22.39 -10.34
N VAL A 212 9.94 21.92 -10.36
CA VAL A 212 10.26 20.50 -10.26
C VAL A 212 11.41 20.27 -9.28
N THR A 213 11.40 19.11 -8.60
CA THR A 213 12.58 18.59 -7.93
C THR A 213 13.24 17.55 -8.84
N ALA A 214 14.45 17.83 -9.31
CA ALA A 214 15.14 17.07 -10.34
C ALA A 214 16.37 16.35 -9.78
N ALA A 215 16.46 15.03 -9.96
CA ALA A 215 17.64 14.25 -9.61
C ALA A 215 18.68 14.37 -10.72
N VAL A 216 19.92 14.75 -10.39
CA VAL A 216 21.03 14.94 -11.32
C VAL A 216 22.34 14.45 -10.72
N ASP A 217 23.25 14.03 -11.59
CA ASP A 217 24.63 13.66 -11.22
C ASP A 217 25.59 14.78 -11.59
N SER A 218 26.76 14.81 -10.94
CA SER A 218 27.77 15.80 -11.29
C SER A 218 28.30 15.58 -12.70
N GLY A 219 28.37 16.68 -13.43
CA GLY A 219 29.08 16.78 -14.73
C GLY A 219 30.30 17.72 -14.64
N ASP A 220 30.74 18.10 -13.44
CA ASP A 220 31.79 19.09 -13.18
C ASP A 220 32.62 18.68 -11.96
N PRO A 221 33.95 18.69 -12.01
CA PRO A 221 34.81 18.34 -10.88
C PRO A 221 34.65 19.27 -9.66
N ARG A 222 34.07 20.47 -9.87
CA ARG A 222 33.72 21.42 -8.80
C ARG A 222 32.46 21.06 -8.03
N ILE A 223 31.76 19.97 -8.40
CA ILE A 223 30.58 19.47 -7.67
C ILE A 223 30.82 18.02 -7.33
N LYS A 224 30.67 17.65 -6.07
CA LYS A 224 30.92 16.27 -5.61
C LYS A 224 29.64 15.43 -5.61
N GLY A 225 29.60 14.43 -6.49
CA GLY A 225 28.53 13.41 -6.50
C GLY A 225 27.23 13.93 -7.08
N SER A 226 26.15 13.23 -6.76
CA SER A 226 24.79 13.54 -7.22
C SER A 226 24.00 14.35 -6.19
N CYS A 227 22.97 15.06 -6.65
CA CYS A 227 22.05 15.80 -5.79
C CYS A 227 20.64 15.88 -6.39
N MET A 228 19.71 16.46 -5.63
CA MET A 228 18.46 16.94 -6.18
C MET A 228 18.46 18.46 -6.23
N VAL A 229 17.97 19.03 -7.33
CA VAL A 229 17.93 20.48 -7.56
C VAL A 229 16.49 20.91 -7.82
N ILE A 230 16.07 22.02 -7.23
CA ILE A 230 14.77 22.65 -7.48
C ILE A 230 14.92 23.54 -8.71
N LEU A 231 14.10 23.27 -9.74
CA LEU A 231 14.01 24.07 -10.97
C LEU A 231 12.65 24.74 -11.01
N GLU A 232 12.63 26.00 -11.42
CA GLU A 232 11.41 26.79 -11.59
C GLU A 232 11.16 27.13 -13.04
N GLU A 233 9.90 27.28 -13.44
CA GLU A 233 9.51 27.66 -14.80
C GLU A 233 10.09 29.01 -15.25
N THR A 234 10.39 29.87 -14.28
CA THR A 234 10.95 31.21 -14.51
C THR A 234 12.47 31.29 -14.55
N ASP A 235 13.16 30.16 -14.30
CA ASP A 235 14.62 30.11 -14.33
C ASP A 235 15.15 30.36 -15.74
N PRO A 236 16.31 31.04 -15.91
CA PRO A 236 16.88 31.30 -17.22
C PRO A 236 17.26 30.03 -17.96
N GLY A 237 16.86 29.91 -19.22
CA GLY A 237 17.17 28.78 -20.09
C GLY A 237 15.95 28.13 -20.73
N THR A 238 15.97 26.81 -20.84
CA THR A 238 14.90 26.03 -21.50
C THR A 238 14.11 25.26 -20.45
N TRP A 239 12.83 25.64 -20.31
CA TRP A 239 11.81 24.87 -19.62
C TRP A 239 10.82 24.33 -20.65
N ASP A 240 11.00 23.09 -21.06
CA ASP A 240 10.09 22.40 -21.98
C ASP A 240 9.34 21.31 -21.22
N ARG A 241 8.01 21.44 -21.13
CA ARG A 241 7.14 20.44 -20.48
C ARG A 241 7.11 19.12 -21.25
N GLY A 242 7.59 19.09 -22.49
CA GLY A 242 7.64 17.92 -23.35
C GLY A 242 6.27 17.47 -23.86
N THR A 243 6.28 16.34 -24.56
CA THR A 243 5.05 15.76 -25.13
C THR A 243 4.28 14.98 -24.05
N PRO A 244 2.94 14.93 -24.12
CA PRO A 244 2.14 14.07 -23.26
C PRO A 244 2.49 12.60 -23.43
N THR A 245 2.64 11.89 -22.32
CA THR A 245 2.77 10.43 -22.35
C THR A 245 1.43 9.80 -22.72
N LYS A 246 1.41 9.01 -23.79
CA LYS A 246 0.22 8.26 -24.22
C LYS A 246 0.01 7.03 -23.33
N LYS A 247 -0.50 7.23 -22.15
CA LYS A 247 -0.73 6.18 -21.14
C LYS A 247 -2.19 5.73 -21.15
N LEU A 248 -2.43 4.46 -20.80
CA LEU A 248 -3.77 3.89 -20.70
C LEU A 248 -4.39 4.07 -19.30
N ALA A 249 -3.56 4.28 -18.27
CA ALA A 249 -3.94 4.34 -16.89
C ALA A 249 -3.74 5.74 -16.29
N HIS A 250 -4.49 6.08 -15.23
CA HIS A 250 -4.41 7.35 -14.50
C HIS A 250 -4.51 8.58 -15.42
N GLN A 251 -5.44 8.54 -16.38
CA GLN A 251 -5.50 9.54 -17.46
C GLN A 251 -5.98 10.92 -17.02
N LEU A 252 -6.61 11.06 -15.83
CA LEU A 252 -6.94 12.38 -15.29
C LEU A 252 -5.71 13.13 -14.77
N SER A 253 -4.60 12.45 -14.47
CA SER A 253 -3.34 13.11 -14.16
C SER A 253 -2.55 13.42 -15.43
N SER A 254 -1.86 14.58 -15.46
CA SER A 254 -0.94 14.90 -16.53
C SER A 254 0.39 14.17 -16.34
N THR A 255 0.87 13.53 -17.39
CA THR A 255 2.20 12.92 -17.41
C THR A 255 2.90 13.30 -18.71
N ARG A 256 4.14 13.80 -18.63
CA ARG A 256 4.91 14.28 -19.78
C ARG A 256 6.37 13.87 -19.70
N ASP A 257 7.08 14.07 -20.80
CA ASP A 257 8.51 13.78 -20.97
C ASP A 257 9.28 15.11 -21.12
N PRO A 258 9.57 15.83 -20.00
CA PRO A 258 10.13 17.18 -20.04
C PRO A 258 11.60 17.21 -20.39
N VAL A 259 12.04 18.38 -20.90
CA VAL A 259 13.45 18.72 -21.12
C VAL A 259 13.77 20.03 -20.42
N PHE A 260 14.79 19.99 -19.57
CA PHE A 260 15.29 21.16 -18.85
C PHE A 260 16.74 21.40 -19.21
N SER A 261 17.08 22.68 -19.46
CA SER A 261 18.44 23.18 -19.59
C SER A 261 18.43 24.59 -18.99
N LEU A 262 18.66 24.68 -17.67
CA LEU A 262 18.35 25.85 -16.84
C LEU A 262 19.56 26.29 -16.01
N GLN A 263 19.66 27.60 -15.76
CA GLN A 263 20.60 28.15 -14.81
C GLN A 263 19.88 28.48 -13.49
N VAL A 264 20.42 28.00 -12.39
CA VAL A 264 19.83 28.17 -11.04
C VAL A 264 20.92 28.44 -10.00
N PRO A 265 20.65 29.23 -8.95
CA PRO A 265 21.59 29.40 -7.86
C PRO A 265 21.80 28.10 -7.09
N ALA A 266 23.00 27.89 -6.53
CA ALA A 266 23.36 26.65 -5.85
C ALA A 266 22.52 26.37 -4.58
N ASN A 267 21.93 27.40 -3.95
CA ASN A 267 20.98 27.22 -2.85
C ASN A 267 19.68 26.50 -3.23
N ARG A 268 19.46 26.21 -4.54
CA ARG A 268 18.40 25.33 -5.04
C ARG A 268 18.73 23.84 -4.90
N ILE A 269 19.95 23.46 -4.50
CA ILE A 269 20.25 22.09 -4.10
C ILE A 269 19.42 21.77 -2.85
N VAL A 270 18.61 20.70 -2.92
CA VAL A 270 17.76 20.29 -1.80
C VAL A 270 18.61 19.97 -0.58
N GLY A 271 18.31 20.63 0.53
CA GLY A 271 19.07 20.51 1.78
C GLY A 271 20.36 21.33 1.82
N GLY A 272 20.63 22.10 0.77
CA GLY A 272 21.79 22.96 0.71
C GLY A 272 23.10 22.21 0.42
N TYR A 273 24.19 22.93 0.56
CA TYR A 273 25.53 22.44 0.26
C TYR A 273 26.58 23.08 1.19
N THR A 274 27.79 22.52 1.19
CA THR A 274 29.00 23.12 1.79
C THR A 274 30.06 23.27 0.73
N VAL A 275 30.95 24.27 0.88
CA VAL A 275 32.15 24.42 0.03
C VAL A 275 33.36 23.87 0.78
N LYS A 276 34.08 22.93 0.16
CA LYS A 276 35.33 22.35 0.68
C LYS A 276 36.38 22.38 -0.42
N ASP A 277 37.47 23.08 -0.18
CA ASP A 277 38.60 23.19 -1.13
C ASP A 277 38.17 23.64 -2.55
N GLY A 278 37.23 24.60 -2.65
CA GLY A 278 36.71 25.08 -3.93
C GLY A 278 35.74 24.10 -4.62
N VAL A 279 35.22 23.08 -3.91
CA VAL A 279 34.27 22.10 -4.40
C VAL A 279 32.95 22.22 -3.64
N ILE A 280 31.84 22.30 -4.38
CA ILE A 280 30.46 22.23 -3.87
C ILE A 280 30.20 20.78 -3.47
N VAL A 281 29.87 20.57 -2.21
CA VAL A 281 29.50 19.27 -1.65
C VAL A 281 28.05 19.34 -1.19
N PRO A 282 27.07 18.75 -1.94
CA PRO A 282 25.70 18.66 -1.50
C PRO A 282 25.61 17.98 -0.13
N ASN A 283 24.76 18.47 0.74
CA ASN A 283 24.57 17.89 2.07
C ASN A 283 23.91 16.50 2.02
N TYR A 284 23.12 16.23 0.96
CA TYR A 284 22.51 14.94 0.67
C TYR A 284 22.73 14.55 -0.79
N SER A 285 23.02 13.28 -1.04
CA SER A 285 22.99 12.72 -2.39
C SER A 285 21.53 12.56 -2.85
N HIS A 286 21.31 12.40 -4.17
CA HIS A 286 19.98 12.08 -4.66
C HIS A 286 19.42 10.78 -4.04
N ALA A 287 20.27 9.79 -3.78
CA ALA A 287 19.88 8.52 -3.17
C ALA A 287 19.37 8.70 -1.73
N ASP A 288 20.06 9.54 -0.92
CA ASP A 288 19.61 9.84 0.45
C ASP A 288 18.24 10.52 0.48
N VAL A 289 17.99 11.39 -0.49
CA VAL A 289 16.68 12.07 -0.63
C VAL A 289 15.60 11.09 -1.07
N ILE A 290 15.89 10.25 -2.07
CA ILE A 290 14.93 9.26 -2.59
C ILE A 290 14.56 8.23 -1.52
N GLU A 291 15.52 7.75 -0.74
CA GLU A 291 15.26 6.80 0.34
C GLU A 291 14.28 7.38 1.37
N ALA A 292 14.49 8.64 1.78
CA ALA A 292 13.59 9.33 2.70
C ALA A 292 12.17 9.49 2.13
N VAL A 293 12.03 9.83 0.84
CA VAL A 293 10.74 10.01 0.15
C VAL A 293 10.03 8.66 -0.02
N PHE A 294 10.69 7.66 -0.60
CA PHE A 294 10.03 6.40 -0.98
C PHE A 294 9.61 5.53 0.21
N THR A 295 10.25 5.69 1.36
CA THR A 295 9.79 5.01 2.57
C THR A 295 8.34 5.38 2.90
N ARG A 296 7.94 6.63 2.64
CA ARG A 296 6.61 7.16 2.99
C ARG A 296 5.57 7.02 1.87
N THR A 297 5.98 7.12 0.62
CA THR A 297 5.04 7.21 -0.51
C THR A 297 4.50 5.86 -0.99
N ARG A 298 5.11 4.73 -0.62
CA ARG A 298 4.76 3.38 -1.09
C ARG A 298 3.38 2.88 -0.65
N ALA A 299 2.90 3.31 0.50
CA ALA A 299 1.65 2.81 1.07
C ALA A 299 0.40 3.39 0.38
N ALA A 300 0.46 4.62 -0.16
CA ALA A 300 -0.66 5.25 -0.81
C ALA A 300 -1.16 4.50 -2.07
N PRO A 301 -0.32 4.02 -3.01
CA PRO A 301 -0.78 3.19 -4.13
C PRO A 301 -1.48 1.89 -3.68
N ALA A 302 -1.03 1.28 -2.59
CA ALA A 302 -1.66 0.08 -2.06
C ALA A 302 -3.11 0.33 -1.64
N ILE A 303 -3.37 1.46 -0.98
CA ILE A 303 -4.71 1.85 -0.53
C ILE A 303 -5.63 2.20 -1.72
N MET A 304 -5.10 2.80 -2.79
CA MET A 304 -5.86 3.10 -4.00
C MET A 304 -6.41 1.83 -4.67
N THR A 305 -5.62 0.75 -4.71
CA THR A 305 -6.09 -0.54 -5.25
C THR A 305 -7.21 -1.12 -4.39
N SER A 306 -7.08 -1.08 -3.06
CA SER A 306 -8.12 -1.57 -2.14
C SER A 306 -9.43 -0.79 -2.29
N ALA A 307 -9.36 0.54 -2.43
CA ALA A 307 -10.53 1.37 -2.68
C ALA A 307 -11.28 0.96 -3.96
N LYS A 308 -10.55 0.66 -5.03
CA LYS A 308 -11.15 0.19 -6.30
C LYS A 308 -11.89 -1.13 -6.13
N LEU A 309 -11.33 -2.09 -5.37
CA LEU A 309 -11.96 -3.37 -5.10
C LEU A 309 -13.27 -3.20 -4.34
N LEU A 310 -13.24 -2.44 -3.25
CA LEU A 310 -14.43 -2.21 -2.43
C LEU A 310 -15.50 -1.43 -3.18
N SER A 311 -15.10 -0.44 -4.01
CA SER A 311 -16.02 0.32 -4.85
C SER A 311 -16.68 -0.52 -5.96
N ALA A 312 -16.15 -1.69 -6.29
CA ALA A 312 -16.73 -2.58 -7.30
C ALA A 312 -17.90 -3.44 -6.76
N VAL A 313 -18.01 -3.60 -5.44
CA VAL A 313 -18.99 -4.52 -4.82
C VAL A 313 -20.43 -4.13 -5.17
N GLU A 314 -20.80 -2.87 -4.94
CA GLU A 314 -22.15 -2.40 -5.19
C GLU A 314 -22.56 -2.44 -6.67
N PRO A 315 -21.76 -1.93 -7.63
CA PRO A 315 -22.07 -2.05 -9.06
C PRO A 315 -22.28 -3.51 -9.51
N VAL A 316 -21.47 -4.45 -9.02
CA VAL A 316 -21.62 -5.89 -9.33
C VAL A 316 -22.94 -6.43 -8.77
N ILE A 317 -23.30 -6.13 -7.53
CA ILE A 317 -24.59 -6.55 -6.95
C ILE A 317 -25.75 -5.99 -7.78
N ARG A 318 -25.73 -4.68 -8.13
CA ARG A 318 -26.76 -4.04 -8.97
C ARG A 318 -26.90 -4.71 -10.32
N TYR A 319 -25.80 -4.97 -10.98
CA TYR A 319 -25.80 -5.65 -12.27
C TYR A 319 -26.38 -7.06 -12.16
N HIS A 320 -25.93 -7.85 -11.18
CA HIS A 320 -26.42 -9.20 -10.98
C HIS A 320 -27.93 -9.27 -10.67
N ARG A 321 -28.48 -8.29 -9.97
CA ARG A 321 -29.93 -8.20 -9.70
C ARG A 321 -30.75 -7.88 -10.94
N ARG A 322 -30.20 -7.14 -11.90
CA ARG A 322 -30.84 -6.77 -13.15
C ARG A 322 -30.55 -7.76 -14.29
N ARG A 323 -29.48 -8.53 -14.18
CA ARG A 323 -29.04 -9.47 -15.21
C ARG A 323 -29.76 -10.79 -15.07
N PHE A 324 -30.82 -10.91 -15.83
CA PHE A 324 -31.60 -12.14 -15.92
C PHE A 324 -30.91 -13.17 -16.83
N ARG A 325 -30.93 -14.44 -16.43
CA ARG A 325 -30.49 -15.56 -17.24
C ARG A 325 -31.70 -16.42 -17.63
N GLY A 326 -32.35 -16.04 -18.73
CA GLY A 326 -33.52 -16.77 -19.27
C GLY A 326 -33.15 -18.12 -19.86
N ALA A 327 -34.18 -18.97 -19.99
CA ALA A 327 -34.19 -20.15 -20.82
C ALA A 327 -35.49 -20.17 -21.63
N ALA A 328 -35.56 -20.99 -22.68
CA ALA A 328 -36.78 -21.11 -23.47
C ALA A 328 -37.97 -21.45 -22.57
N GLY A 329 -39.09 -20.72 -22.75
CA GLY A 329 -40.31 -20.90 -21.97
C GLY A 329 -40.36 -20.22 -20.60
N ILE A 330 -39.37 -19.37 -20.26
CA ILE A 330 -39.39 -18.57 -19.03
C ILE A 330 -39.86 -17.16 -19.37
N ASN A 331 -40.99 -16.76 -18.78
CA ASN A 331 -41.62 -15.46 -18.98
C ASN A 331 -41.32 -14.51 -17.82
N GLU A 332 -41.37 -13.20 -18.10
CA GLU A 332 -41.33 -12.15 -17.09
C GLU A 332 -42.40 -12.39 -16.01
N GLY A 333 -42.07 -12.08 -14.74
CA GLY A 333 -42.95 -12.33 -13.60
C GLY A 333 -42.91 -13.74 -13.05
N THR A 334 -42.10 -14.66 -13.62
CA THR A 334 -41.87 -15.97 -13.01
C THR A 334 -40.70 -15.88 -11.98
N PRO A 335 -40.73 -16.64 -10.88
CA PRO A 335 -39.67 -16.62 -9.88
C PRO A 335 -38.29 -16.84 -10.46
N ARG A 336 -38.17 -17.65 -11.51
CA ARG A 336 -36.89 -17.93 -12.18
C ARG A 336 -36.41 -16.75 -13.04
N PHE A 337 -37.33 -15.98 -13.61
CA PHE A 337 -37.04 -14.73 -14.31
C PHE A 337 -36.55 -13.66 -13.33
N ASP A 338 -37.22 -13.52 -12.19
CA ASP A 338 -36.96 -12.47 -11.21
C ASP A 338 -35.70 -12.74 -10.36
N MET A 339 -35.22 -14.01 -10.31
CA MET A 339 -34.07 -14.38 -9.49
C MET A 339 -32.72 -13.75 -9.91
N GLY A 340 -32.50 -13.45 -11.19
CA GLY A 340 -31.27 -12.86 -11.69
C GLY A 340 -29.99 -13.71 -11.44
N LEU A 341 -28.83 -13.13 -11.72
CA LEU A 341 -27.55 -13.78 -11.45
C LEU A 341 -27.19 -13.84 -9.96
N GLN A 342 -27.74 -12.96 -9.15
CA GLN A 342 -27.51 -12.91 -7.70
C GLN A 342 -27.91 -14.19 -6.95
N GLN A 343 -28.72 -15.04 -7.56
CA GLN A 343 -29.11 -16.34 -7.00
C GLN A 343 -28.14 -17.47 -7.40
N LYS A 344 -27.06 -17.14 -8.11
CA LYS A 344 -26.04 -18.11 -8.49
C LYS A 344 -24.95 -18.15 -7.45
N GLU A 345 -24.77 -19.31 -6.85
CA GLU A 345 -23.78 -19.58 -5.81
C GLU A 345 -22.37 -19.15 -6.24
N ASP A 346 -21.94 -19.52 -7.45
CA ASP A 346 -20.61 -19.16 -7.95
C ASP A 346 -20.43 -17.65 -8.08
N ALA A 347 -21.44 -16.90 -8.53
CA ALA A 347 -21.37 -15.45 -8.64
C ALA A 347 -21.23 -14.78 -7.27
N LEU A 348 -21.97 -15.25 -6.28
CA LEU A 348 -21.89 -14.74 -4.91
C LEU A 348 -20.55 -15.10 -4.24
N HIS A 349 -20.08 -16.33 -4.40
CA HIS A 349 -18.79 -16.77 -3.86
C HIS A 349 -17.62 -15.97 -4.43
N ARG A 350 -17.61 -15.71 -5.74
CA ARG A 350 -16.59 -14.88 -6.39
C ARG A 350 -16.60 -13.43 -5.92
N LEU A 351 -17.81 -12.87 -5.72
CA LEU A 351 -17.94 -11.52 -5.18
C LEU A 351 -17.39 -11.42 -3.75
N LEU A 352 -17.60 -12.46 -2.93
CA LEU A 352 -17.03 -12.53 -1.59
C LEU A 352 -15.50 -12.60 -1.61
N ASP A 353 -14.90 -13.30 -2.57
CA ASP A 353 -13.43 -13.33 -2.73
C ASP A 353 -12.89 -11.93 -3.09
N VAL A 354 -13.57 -11.20 -3.99
CA VAL A 354 -13.23 -9.81 -4.33
C VAL A 354 -13.33 -8.91 -3.10
N TRP A 355 -14.42 -9.03 -2.35
CA TRP A 355 -14.65 -8.21 -1.16
C TRP A 355 -13.63 -8.51 -0.05
N ALA A 356 -13.40 -9.78 0.25
CA ALA A 356 -12.42 -10.20 1.26
C ALA A 356 -11.00 -9.71 0.91
N ALA A 357 -10.62 -9.73 -0.37
CA ALA A 357 -9.34 -9.19 -0.83
C ALA A 357 -9.29 -7.65 -0.66
N GLY A 358 -10.38 -6.93 -0.96
CA GLY A 358 -10.49 -5.49 -0.76
C GLY A 358 -10.34 -5.10 0.71
N GLU A 359 -11.01 -5.80 1.63
CA GLU A 359 -10.91 -5.55 3.08
C GLU A 359 -9.52 -5.90 3.61
N SER A 360 -8.93 -7.03 3.20
CA SER A 360 -7.56 -7.40 3.61
C SER A 360 -6.52 -6.38 3.16
N GLY A 361 -6.65 -5.89 1.92
CA GLY A 361 -5.79 -4.83 1.40
C GLY A 361 -5.98 -3.51 2.13
N THR A 362 -7.21 -3.18 2.51
CA THR A 362 -7.54 -1.98 3.31
C THR A 362 -6.90 -2.09 4.69
N SER A 363 -7.07 -3.21 5.38
CA SER A 363 -6.51 -3.45 6.71
C SER A 363 -4.98 -3.36 6.71
N LEU A 364 -4.31 -4.04 5.78
CA LEU A 364 -2.85 -4.01 5.67
C LEU A 364 -2.35 -2.60 5.27
N GLY A 365 -2.99 -1.96 4.30
CA GLY A 365 -2.59 -0.64 3.81
C GLY A 365 -2.72 0.44 4.86
N PHE A 366 -3.85 0.51 5.58
CA PHE A 366 -4.02 1.48 6.67
C PHE A 366 -3.16 1.16 7.89
N MET A 367 -2.86 -0.11 8.17
CA MET A 367 -1.88 -0.45 9.19
C MET A 367 -0.48 0.06 8.83
N ALA A 368 -0.06 -0.10 7.58
CA ALA A 368 1.22 0.42 7.10
C ALA A 368 1.31 1.95 7.23
N LEU A 369 0.22 2.68 6.91
CA LEU A 369 0.15 4.14 7.03
C LEU A 369 0.18 4.61 8.50
N ARG A 370 -0.57 3.95 9.40
CA ARG A 370 -0.50 4.24 10.83
C ARG A 370 0.89 4.00 11.42
N LEU A 371 1.54 2.95 10.95
CA LEU A 371 2.90 2.63 11.39
C LEU A 371 3.89 3.72 10.95
N LEU A 372 3.73 4.27 9.73
CA LEU A 372 4.52 5.40 9.26
C LEU A 372 4.30 6.66 10.11
N ASP A 373 3.07 6.92 10.54
CA ASP A 373 2.76 8.07 11.40
C ASP A 373 3.47 7.99 12.77
N THR A 374 3.71 6.79 13.27
CA THR A 374 4.46 6.60 14.52
C THR A 374 5.97 6.57 14.31
N TYR A 375 6.42 6.20 13.12
CA TYR A 375 7.82 5.98 12.79
C TYR A 375 8.66 7.26 12.90
N ASP A 376 8.16 8.39 12.39
CA ASP A 376 8.90 9.65 12.32
C ASP A 376 9.34 10.16 13.70
N ALA A 377 8.43 10.17 14.67
CA ALA A 377 8.72 10.58 16.04
C ALA A 377 9.73 9.63 16.73
N ILE A 378 9.60 8.32 16.46
CA ILE A 378 10.48 7.29 17.02
C ILE A 378 11.88 7.38 16.38
N GLU A 379 11.98 7.65 15.07
CA GLU A 379 13.25 7.83 14.37
C GLU A 379 13.99 9.09 14.86
N GLN A 380 13.26 10.17 15.10
CA GLN A 380 13.83 11.38 15.69
C GLN A 380 14.39 11.11 17.10
N ALA A 381 13.59 10.48 17.98
CA ALA A 381 14.02 10.14 19.35
C ALA A 381 15.26 9.25 19.35
N LYS A 382 15.34 8.24 18.45
CA LYS A 382 16.54 7.42 18.25
C LYS A 382 17.74 8.29 17.86
N SER A 383 17.57 9.21 16.91
CA SER A 383 18.65 10.04 16.41
C SER A 383 19.23 10.97 17.49
N GLU A 384 18.35 11.57 18.29
CA GLU A 384 18.72 12.40 19.45
C GLU A 384 19.47 11.56 20.51
N ALA A 385 18.97 10.34 20.83
CA ALA A 385 19.61 9.45 21.79
C ALA A 385 21.00 8.98 21.34
N LEU A 386 21.20 8.73 20.05
CA LEU A 386 22.50 8.37 19.50
C LEU A 386 23.45 9.58 19.45
N ALA A 387 22.94 10.78 19.12
CA ALA A 387 23.72 12.00 19.10
C ALA A 387 24.28 12.36 20.49
N THR A 388 23.52 12.15 21.57
CA THR A 388 24.01 12.34 22.96
C THR A 388 25.15 11.40 23.32
N GLN A 389 25.27 10.26 22.62
CA GLN A 389 26.38 9.29 22.75
C GLN A 389 27.56 9.57 21.79
N GLY A 390 27.52 10.69 21.04
CA GLY A 390 28.53 11.04 20.04
C GLY A 390 28.46 10.17 18.77
N ILE A 391 27.34 9.50 18.52
CA ILE A 391 27.14 8.65 17.36
C ILE A 391 26.31 9.44 16.33
N ALA A 392 26.94 9.75 15.19
CA ALA A 392 26.30 10.50 14.10
C ALA A 392 26.37 9.69 12.79
N GLY A 393 25.30 8.96 12.49
CA GLY A 393 25.05 8.31 11.20
C GLY A 393 26.06 7.22 10.77
N GLY A 394 25.82 6.64 9.62
CA GLY A 394 26.71 5.75 8.91
C GLY A 394 27.11 4.47 9.67
N ARG A 395 28.39 4.08 9.57
CA ARG A 395 28.90 2.82 10.17
C ARG A 395 28.81 2.80 11.71
N SER A 396 28.94 3.95 12.36
CA SER A 396 28.87 4.05 13.83
C SER A 396 27.44 3.76 14.32
N GLU A 397 26.44 4.28 13.64
CA GLU A 397 25.03 4.01 13.92
C GLU A 397 24.68 2.54 13.69
N LEU A 398 25.07 1.96 12.55
CA LEU A 398 24.84 0.53 12.26
C LEU A 398 25.47 -0.37 13.33
N LYS A 399 26.65 -0.02 13.85
CA LYS A 399 27.30 -0.76 14.93
C LYS A 399 26.50 -0.65 16.25
N ALA A 400 25.98 0.54 16.54
CA ALA A 400 25.18 0.77 17.75
C ALA A 400 23.84 0.02 17.70
N LEU A 401 23.18 -0.02 16.54
CA LEU A 401 21.97 -0.80 16.32
C LEU A 401 22.21 -2.30 16.48
N ARG A 402 23.25 -2.85 15.84
CA ARG A 402 23.61 -4.27 15.96
C ARG A 402 23.90 -4.69 17.41
N ALA A 403 24.53 -3.83 18.19
CA ALA A 403 24.81 -4.11 19.59
C ALA A 403 23.54 -4.21 20.46
N ARG A 404 22.40 -3.65 20.01
CA ARG A 404 21.12 -3.67 20.70
C ARG A 404 20.12 -4.70 20.16
N GLU A 405 20.46 -5.45 19.11
CA GLU A 405 19.54 -6.41 18.47
C GLU A 405 19.02 -7.46 19.44
N GLY A 406 19.89 -7.99 20.32
CA GLY A 406 19.49 -8.93 21.36
C GLY A 406 18.48 -8.34 22.36
N ALA A 407 18.71 -7.10 22.81
CA ALA A 407 17.81 -6.38 23.72
C ALA A 407 16.47 -6.04 23.05
N ALA A 408 16.48 -5.67 21.77
CA ALA A 408 15.24 -5.45 21.02
C ALA A 408 14.44 -6.75 20.84
N THR A 409 15.11 -7.88 20.61
CA THR A 409 14.46 -9.19 20.55
C THR A 409 13.89 -9.60 21.93
N GLU A 410 14.63 -9.36 23.01
CA GLU A 410 14.16 -9.59 24.39
C GLU A 410 12.94 -8.74 24.71
N TYR A 411 12.93 -7.45 24.30
CA TYR A 411 11.75 -6.57 24.45
C TYR A 411 10.51 -7.18 23.80
N VAL A 412 10.64 -7.65 22.56
CA VAL A 412 9.53 -8.30 21.84
C VAL A 412 9.03 -9.53 22.62
N VAL A 413 9.92 -10.37 23.15
CA VAL A 413 9.53 -11.57 23.93
C VAL A 413 8.81 -11.19 25.21
N LEU A 414 9.34 -10.22 25.97
CA LEU A 414 8.75 -9.83 27.25
C LEU A 414 7.41 -9.12 27.09
N SER A 415 7.28 -8.24 26.08
CA SER A 415 6.05 -7.48 25.82
C SER A 415 4.84 -8.36 25.47
N ALA A 416 5.06 -9.58 24.98
CA ALA A 416 3.98 -10.51 24.62
C ALA A 416 3.54 -11.43 25.77
N ARG A 417 4.25 -11.46 26.89
CA ARG A 417 3.89 -12.34 28.00
C ARG A 417 2.70 -11.81 28.78
N LYS A 418 1.70 -12.66 28.99
CA LYS A 418 0.49 -12.33 29.79
C LYS A 418 0.80 -12.07 31.28
N THR A 419 1.86 -12.68 31.80
CA THR A 419 2.31 -12.53 33.20
C THR A 419 3.82 -12.43 33.23
N LEU A 420 4.31 -11.45 33.99
CA LEU A 420 5.73 -11.18 34.18
C LEU A 420 6.07 -11.27 35.65
N GLY A 421 7.24 -11.84 36.00
CA GLY A 421 7.83 -11.71 37.32
C GLY A 421 8.32 -10.28 37.59
N ALA A 422 8.57 -9.93 38.87
CA ALA A 422 9.01 -8.56 39.23
C ALA A 422 10.29 -8.13 38.50
N GLY A 423 11.26 -9.03 38.34
CA GLY A 423 12.50 -8.77 37.59
C GLY A 423 12.26 -8.58 36.06
N GLU A 424 11.36 -9.38 35.49
CA GLU A 424 11.00 -9.26 34.07
C GLU A 424 10.22 -7.97 33.79
N SER A 425 9.33 -7.55 34.69
CA SER A 425 8.60 -6.28 34.61
C SER A 425 9.56 -5.08 34.67
N ALA A 426 10.54 -5.10 35.58
CA ALA A 426 11.56 -4.06 35.67
C ALA A 426 12.42 -4.02 34.36
N ARG A 427 12.81 -5.18 33.84
CA ARG A 427 13.57 -5.29 32.61
C ARG A 427 12.78 -4.81 31.39
N LEU A 428 11.50 -5.14 31.29
CA LEU A 428 10.62 -4.64 30.22
C LEU A 428 10.53 -3.12 30.26
N ALA A 429 10.35 -2.52 31.44
CA ALA A 429 10.30 -1.07 31.59
C ALA A 429 11.61 -0.38 31.16
N GLU A 430 12.76 -0.98 31.51
CA GLU A 430 14.08 -0.49 31.06
C GLU A 430 14.19 -0.51 29.52
N LEU A 431 13.83 -1.65 28.90
CA LEU A 431 13.89 -1.81 27.44
C LEU A 431 12.91 -0.86 26.73
N GLU A 432 11.73 -0.67 27.29
CA GLU A 432 10.71 0.25 26.78
C GLU A 432 11.16 1.72 26.87
N ALA A 433 11.97 2.09 27.81
CA ALA A 433 12.51 3.43 27.96
C ALA A 433 13.60 3.77 26.93
N ASP A 434 14.22 2.76 26.29
CA ASP A 434 15.27 2.98 25.27
C ASP A 434 14.66 3.33 23.90
N PRO A 435 14.82 4.58 23.38
CA PRO A 435 14.27 4.97 22.09
C PRO A 435 14.92 4.23 20.91
N VAL A 436 16.14 3.72 21.06
CA VAL A 436 16.79 2.92 20.01
C VAL A 436 16.13 1.55 19.89
N ILE A 437 15.73 0.93 21.00
CA ILE A 437 15.01 -0.34 21.00
C ILE A 437 13.63 -0.15 20.38
N LYS A 438 12.88 0.89 20.76
CA LYS A 438 11.59 1.23 20.14
C LYS A 438 11.72 1.42 18.63
N PHE A 439 12.74 2.15 18.20
CA PHE A 439 13.03 2.32 16.77
C PHE A 439 13.26 0.98 16.07
N MET A 440 14.13 0.12 16.60
CA MET A 440 14.46 -1.17 15.98
C MET A 440 13.25 -2.08 15.84
N VAL A 441 12.38 -2.11 16.83
CA VAL A 441 11.15 -2.93 16.82
C VAL A 441 10.15 -2.36 15.81
N THR A 442 9.96 -1.04 15.77
CA THR A 442 9.06 -0.37 14.81
C THR A 442 9.60 -0.49 13.38
N GLU A 443 10.91 -0.28 13.18
CA GLU A 443 11.57 -0.41 11.88
C GLU A 443 11.46 -1.85 11.35
N SER A 444 11.60 -2.83 12.23
CA SER A 444 11.44 -4.25 11.86
C SER A 444 10.05 -4.54 11.29
N LEU A 445 8.99 -3.94 11.84
CA LEU A 445 7.63 -4.06 11.30
C LEU A 445 7.46 -3.26 10.02
N SER A 446 7.85 -1.97 10.01
CA SER A 446 7.65 -1.08 8.87
C SER A 446 8.37 -1.58 7.63
N SER A 447 9.59 -2.11 7.78
CA SER A 447 10.39 -2.67 6.68
C SER A 447 9.81 -3.97 6.08
N VAL A 448 8.80 -4.56 6.70
CA VAL A 448 8.05 -5.71 6.17
C VAL A 448 6.65 -5.29 5.74
N LEU A 449 5.88 -4.60 6.57
CA LEU A 449 4.46 -4.33 6.29
C LEU A 449 4.27 -3.35 5.13
N ILE A 450 5.10 -2.32 5.01
CA ILE A 450 4.99 -1.33 3.92
C ILE A 450 5.23 -1.98 2.55
N PRO A 451 6.36 -2.68 2.31
CA PRO A 451 6.55 -3.35 1.02
C PRO A 451 5.57 -4.51 0.79
N ALA A 452 5.11 -5.22 1.84
CA ALA A 452 4.10 -6.25 1.72
C ALA A 452 2.75 -5.66 1.28
N ALA A 453 2.33 -4.52 1.85
CA ALA A 453 1.11 -3.82 1.45
C ALA A 453 1.17 -3.41 -0.02
N LYS A 454 2.27 -2.81 -0.45
CA LYS A 454 2.46 -2.43 -1.85
C LYS A 454 2.43 -3.65 -2.76
N LEU A 455 3.20 -4.71 -2.44
CA LEU A 455 3.31 -5.92 -3.24
C LEU A 455 1.98 -6.66 -3.37
N TRP A 456 1.32 -6.94 -2.25
CA TRP A 456 0.12 -7.77 -2.24
C TRP A 456 -1.10 -7.02 -2.79
N ASN A 457 -1.32 -5.77 -2.35
CA ASN A 457 -2.50 -5.01 -2.76
C ASN A 457 -2.45 -4.71 -4.26
N THR A 458 -1.31 -4.24 -4.79
CA THR A 458 -1.22 -3.89 -6.22
C THR A 458 -1.02 -5.11 -7.11
N GLY A 459 -0.48 -6.22 -6.62
CA GLY A 459 -0.34 -7.48 -7.35
C GLY A 459 -1.62 -8.29 -7.33
N HIS A 460 -2.00 -8.83 -6.16
CA HIS A 460 -3.20 -9.66 -6.03
C HIS A 460 -4.49 -8.83 -6.22
N GLY A 461 -4.55 -7.63 -5.66
CA GLY A 461 -5.72 -6.75 -5.78
C GLY A 461 -6.08 -6.44 -7.23
N VAL A 462 -5.11 -6.22 -8.10
CA VAL A 462 -5.38 -6.01 -9.54
C VAL A 462 -5.99 -7.24 -10.20
N ASN A 463 -5.56 -8.45 -9.81
CA ASN A 463 -6.16 -9.69 -10.28
C ASN A 463 -7.62 -9.81 -9.81
N MET A 464 -7.91 -9.42 -8.59
CA MET A 464 -9.28 -9.38 -8.06
C MET A 464 -10.12 -8.29 -8.72
N MET A 465 -9.54 -7.16 -9.11
CA MET A 465 -10.24 -6.14 -9.90
C MET A 465 -10.61 -6.66 -11.29
N ARG A 466 -9.71 -7.40 -11.95
CA ARG A 466 -10.02 -8.12 -13.20
C ARG A 466 -11.17 -9.10 -13.00
N GLU A 467 -11.22 -9.77 -11.85
CA GLU A 467 -12.31 -10.69 -11.49
C GLU A 467 -13.66 -9.96 -11.37
N ALA A 468 -13.67 -8.80 -10.67
CA ALA A 468 -14.86 -7.94 -10.56
C ALA A 468 -15.37 -7.48 -11.94
N VAL A 469 -14.47 -7.06 -12.84
CA VAL A 469 -14.81 -6.71 -14.23
C VAL A 469 -15.45 -7.89 -14.95
N SER A 470 -14.89 -9.09 -14.83
CA SER A 470 -15.39 -10.30 -15.49
C SER A 470 -16.79 -10.69 -15.03
N MET A 471 -17.15 -10.36 -13.79
CA MET A 471 -18.50 -10.60 -13.23
C MET A 471 -19.59 -9.71 -13.87
N MET A 472 -19.20 -8.60 -14.50
CA MET A 472 -20.09 -7.73 -15.30
C MET A 472 -20.22 -8.21 -16.75
N GLY A 473 -19.48 -9.25 -17.16
CA GLY A 473 -19.40 -9.68 -18.55
C GLY A 473 -18.80 -8.61 -19.47
N GLY A 474 -19.22 -8.58 -20.74
CA GLY A 474 -18.76 -7.56 -21.70
C GLY A 474 -19.06 -6.12 -21.31
N TYR A 475 -20.08 -5.89 -20.48
CA TYR A 475 -20.41 -4.57 -19.96
C TYR A 475 -19.29 -4.02 -19.05
N GLY A 476 -18.59 -4.89 -18.32
CA GLY A 476 -17.52 -4.47 -17.40
C GLY A 476 -16.36 -3.71 -18.03
N ILE A 477 -16.15 -3.79 -19.34
CA ILE A 477 -15.08 -3.09 -20.07
C ILE A 477 -15.58 -1.88 -20.87
N THR A 478 -16.86 -1.52 -20.79
CA THR A 478 -17.40 -0.34 -21.48
C THR A 478 -17.25 0.93 -20.62
N GLU A 479 -17.18 2.08 -21.25
CA GLU A 479 -17.00 3.38 -20.57
C GLU A 479 -18.21 3.78 -19.73
N ASP A 480 -19.41 3.28 -20.07
CA ASP A 480 -20.67 3.49 -19.36
C ASP A 480 -20.97 2.41 -18.31
N CYS A 481 -20.02 1.53 -18.04
CA CYS A 481 -20.16 0.53 -16.99
C CYS A 481 -20.28 1.21 -15.62
N PRO A 482 -21.36 0.94 -14.85
CA PRO A 482 -21.52 1.48 -13.50
C PRO A 482 -20.28 1.22 -12.63
N GLY A 483 -19.80 2.27 -11.95
CA GLY A 483 -18.61 2.18 -11.14
C GLY A 483 -17.27 2.24 -11.90
N PHE A 484 -17.29 2.42 -13.23
CA PHE A 484 -16.08 2.53 -14.06
C PHE A 484 -15.09 1.37 -13.92
N LEU A 485 -15.61 0.13 -13.82
CA LEU A 485 -14.80 -1.03 -13.38
C LEU A 485 -13.64 -1.35 -14.32
N GLY A 486 -13.86 -1.32 -15.65
CA GLY A 486 -12.81 -1.59 -16.64
C GLY A 486 -11.66 -0.61 -16.54
N THR A 487 -12.00 0.67 -16.32
CA THR A 487 -11.01 1.74 -16.14
C THR A 487 -10.20 1.55 -14.86
N LYS A 488 -10.86 1.22 -13.76
CA LYS A 488 -10.21 0.94 -12.46
C LYS A 488 -9.26 -0.24 -12.53
N TRP A 489 -9.61 -1.28 -13.31
CA TRP A 489 -8.71 -2.41 -13.54
C TRP A 489 -7.44 -1.98 -14.29
N ILE A 490 -7.57 -1.20 -15.37
CA ILE A 490 -6.43 -0.67 -16.11
C ILE A 490 -5.57 0.24 -15.22
N ASP A 491 -6.19 1.10 -14.43
CA ASP A 491 -5.49 1.98 -13.48
C ASP A 491 -4.67 1.17 -12.46
N GLY A 492 -5.21 0.06 -11.97
CA GLY A 492 -4.51 -0.83 -11.06
C GLY A 492 -3.20 -1.41 -11.61
N GLN A 493 -3.11 -1.63 -12.94
CA GLN A 493 -1.86 -2.09 -13.56
C GLN A 493 -0.71 -1.08 -13.39
N LEU A 494 -1.00 0.21 -13.41
CA LEU A 494 0.02 1.23 -13.21
C LEU A 494 0.50 1.27 -11.76
N GLU A 495 -0.39 1.06 -10.80
CA GLU A 495 -0.05 1.07 -9.37
C GLU A 495 0.99 0.02 -8.98
N ALA A 496 1.06 -1.10 -9.68
CA ALA A 496 2.08 -2.12 -9.49
C ALA A 496 3.49 -1.69 -9.96
N THR A 497 3.62 -0.56 -10.67
CA THR A 497 4.86 -0.17 -11.35
C THR A 497 5.57 1.03 -10.75
N TYR A 498 4.86 2.04 -10.25
CA TYR A 498 5.47 3.24 -9.67
C TYR A 498 5.68 3.12 -8.15
N GLU A 499 6.45 4.03 -7.54
CA GLU A 499 6.86 4.00 -6.13
C GLU A 499 7.58 2.67 -5.74
N GLY A 500 8.38 2.17 -6.67
CA GLY A 500 9.05 0.89 -6.61
C GLY A 500 8.16 -0.25 -7.14
N PRO A 501 8.52 -0.86 -8.29
CA PRO A 501 7.79 -1.99 -8.86
C PRO A 501 7.84 -3.21 -7.93
N GLU A 502 6.99 -4.19 -8.18
CA GLU A 502 6.86 -5.42 -7.37
C GLU A 502 8.22 -6.09 -7.09
N VAL A 503 9.13 -6.10 -8.06
CA VAL A 503 10.47 -6.69 -7.89
C VAL A 503 11.28 -5.98 -6.79
N VAL A 504 11.13 -4.66 -6.65
CA VAL A 504 11.79 -3.88 -5.59
C VAL A 504 11.20 -4.22 -4.23
N GLN A 505 9.89 -4.40 -4.14
CA GLN A 505 9.23 -4.81 -2.90
C GLN A 505 9.65 -6.23 -2.48
N ARG A 506 9.69 -7.18 -3.42
CA ARG A 506 10.18 -8.55 -3.17
C ARG A 506 11.63 -8.55 -2.73
N ARG A 507 12.49 -7.74 -3.36
CA ARG A 507 13.91 -7.59 -2.97
C ARG A 507 14.04 -7.09 -1.53
N GLN A 508 13.29 -6.07 -1.13
CA GLN A 508 13.29 -5.56 0.23
C GLN A 508 12.82 -6.64 1.21
N LEU A 509 11.67 -7.25 0.96
CA LEU A 509 11.12 -8.31 1.80
C LEU A 509 12.08 -9.50 1.95
N SER A 510 12.77 -9.92 0.88
CA SER A 510 13.71 -11.03 0.92
C SER A 510 14.84 -10.86 1.94
N VAL A 511 15.16 -9.61 2.29
CA VAL A 511 16.14 -9.27 3.33
C VAL A 511 15.47 -9.09 4.70
N THR A 512 14.39 -8.32 4.76
CA THR A 512 13.81 -7.87 6.02
C THR A 512 12.99 -8.95 6.73
N MET A 513 12.33 -9.85 6.00
CA MET A 513 11.56 -10.97 6.54
C MET A 513 12.41 -12.01 7.30
N SER A 514 13.73 -11.93 7.21
CA SER A 514 14.67 -12.86 7.86
C SER A 514 15.35 -12.28 9.09
N ARG A 515 15.05 -11.02 9.45
CA ARG A 515 15.64 -10.37 10.61
C ARG A 515 15.13 -11.00 11.92
N PRO A 516 16.00 -11.20 12.93
CA PRO A 516 15.62 -11.87 14.18
C PRO A 516 14.44 -11.22 14.89
N ILE A 517 14.40 -9.89 14.96
CA ILE A 517 13.33 -9.14 15.62
C ILE A 517 11.99 -9.43 14.92
N PHE A 518 11.95 -9.38 13.58
CA PHE A 518 10.73 -9.67 12.84
C PHE A 518 10.26 -11.11 13.03
N LEU A 519 11.17 -12.08 12.96
CA LEU A 519 10.81 -13.49 13.17
C LEU A 519 10.23 -13.74 14.56
N GLN A 520 10.72 -13.03 15.59
CA GLN A 520 10.17 -13.10 16.92
C GLN A 520 8.77 -12.47 17.00
N GLN A 521 8.55 -11.31 16.35
CA GLN A 521 7.22 -10.70 16.23
C GLN A 521 6.25 -11.62 15.50
N PHE A 522 6.70 -12.26 14.43
CA PHE A 522 5.87 -13.21 13.66
C PHE A 522 5.49 -14.45 14.46
N GLN A 523 6.38 -14.97 15.31
CA GLN A 523 6.05 -16.06 16.24
C GLN A 523 4.98 -15.64 17.25
N GLN A 524 5.03 -14.41 17.74
CA GLN A 524 4.00 -13.88 18.65
C GLN A 524 2.65 -13.73 17.96
N TRP A 525 2.63 -13.35 16.67
CA TRP A 525 1.40 -13.32 15.90
C TRP A 525 0.77 -14.71 15.75
N ILE A 526 1.57 -15.74 15.56
CA ILE A 526 1.09 -17.14 15.56
C ILE A 526 0.45 -17.50 16.90
N ALA A 527 1.11 -17.16 18.02
CA ALA A 527 0.59 -17.42 19.35
C ALA A 527 -0.72 -16.66 19.61
N HIS A 528 -0.78 -15.37 19.24
CA HIS A 528 -1.99 -14.55 19.32
C HIS A 528 -3.14 -15.14 18.49
N LEU A 529 -2.88 -15.57 17.27
CA LEU A 529 -3.90 -16.23 16.43
C LEU A 529 -4.42 -17.55 17.04
N ARG A 530 -3.61 -18.28 17.81
CA ARG A 530 -4.05 -19.46 18.55
C ARG A 530 -5.04 -19.08 19.67
N ASP A 531 -4.77 -17.99 20.40
CA ASP A 531 -5.70 -17.44 21.38
C ASP A 531 -7.01 -17.01 20.70
N VAL A 532 -6.92 -16.24 19.62
CA VAL A 532 -8.11 -15.81 18.83
C VAL A 532 -8.91 -17.01 18.31
N ALA A 533 -8.24 -18.07 17.83
CA ALA A 533 -8.93 -19.28 17.37
C ALA A 533 -9.70 -20.00 18.49
N THR A 534 -9.27 -19.87 19.73
CA THR A 534 -9.96 -20.43 20.89
C THR A 534 -11.17 -19.58 21.28
N GLU A 535 -11.03 -18.25 21.27
CA GLU A 535 -12.06 -17.30 21.69
C GLU A 535 -13.09 -17.05 20.57
N HIS A 536 -12.63 -17.04 19.30
CA HIS A 536 -13.43 -16.74 18.10
C HIS A 536 -13.23 -17.82 17.00
N PRO A 537 -13.67 -19.07 17.21
CA PRO A 537 -13.37 -20.20 16.32
C PRO A 537 -13.90 -20.03 14.88
N ALA A 538 -14.89 -19.16 14.68
CA ALA A 538 -15.48 -18.89 13.37
C ALA A 538 -14.62 -17.98 12.46
N MET A 539 -13.58 -17.31 13.00
CA MET A 539 -12.78 -16.34 12.22
C MET A 539 -11.74 -16.96 11.28
N GLY A 540 -11.48 -18.27 11.36
CA GLY A 540 -10.42 -18.91 10.58
C GLY A 540 -8.98 -18.61 11.07
N ALA A 541 -8.84 -18.00 12.24
CA ALA A 541 -7.54 -17.63 12.82
C ALA A 541 -6.62 -18.83 13.04
N GLY A 542 -7.16 -20.00 13.37
CA GLY A 542 -6.40 -21.24 13.50
C GLY A 542 -5.79 -21.72 12.19
N THR A 543 -6.51 -21.56 11.09
CA THR A 543 -6.04 -21.87 9.74
C THR A 543 -4.88 -20.95 9.34
N LEU A 544 -5.04 -19.66 9.60
CA LEU A 544 -3.98 -18.68 9.35
C LEU A 544 -2.74 -18.98 10.20
N ALA A 545 -2.89 -19.28 11.50
CA ALA A 545 -1.80 -19.65 12.38
C ALA A 545 -1.03 -20.88 11.87
N ASN A 546 -1.74 -21.90 11.37
CA ASN A 546 -1.12 -23.10 10.79
C ASN A 546 -0.30 -22.77 9.54
N ALA A 547 -0.82 -21.91 8.66
CA ALA A 547 -0.12 -21.49 7.45
C ALA A 547 1.12 -20.62 7.77
N MET A 548 1.03 -19.75 8.77
CA MET A 548 2.16 -18.95 9.26
C MET A 548 3.25 -19.83 9.87
N GLU A 549 2.89 -20.86 10.62
CA GLU A 549 3.81 -21.85 11.18
C GLU A 549 4.52 -22.64 10.06
N LEU A 550 3.79 -23.04 9.02
CA LEU A 550 4.34 -23.71 7.82
C LEU A 550 5.33 -22.81 7.08
N TRP A 551 4.99 -21.54 6.88
CA TRP A 551 5.87 -20.55 6.27
C TRP A 551 7.17 -20.38 7.08
N LEU A 552 7.06 -20.23 8.40
CA LEU A 552 8.20 -20.07 9.29
C LEU A 552 9.15 -21.27 9.24
N TRP A 553 8.58 -22.49 9.26
CA TRP A 553 9.34 -23.72 9.09
C TRP A 553 10.03 -23.78 7.71
N SER A 554 9.28 -23.46 6.65
CA SER A 554 9.80 -23.48 5.26
C SER A 554 10.97 -22.50 5.10
N ARG A 555 10.84 -21.29 5.64
CA ARG A 555 11.91 -20.29 5.65
C ARG A 555 13.15 -20.79 6.39
N ALA A 556 12.97 -21.40 7.56
CA ALA A 556 14.08 -21.96 8.36
C ALA A 556 14.77 -23.11 7.60
N TYR A 557 14.01 -24.02 7.00
CA TYR A 557 14.53 -25.12 6.18
C TYR A 557 15.33 -24.58 4.99
N LEU A 558 14.76 -23.68 4.19
CA LEU A 558 15.41 -23.10 3.01
C LEU A 558 16.70 -22.36 3.34
N SER A 559 16.83 -21.80 4.54
CA SER A 559 18.05 -21.10 4.96
C SER A 559 19.28 -21.99 5.15
N THR A 560 19.08 -23.30 5.29
CA THR A 560 20.14 -24.31 5.49
C THR A 560 20.20 -25.33 4.36
N ALA A 561 19.14 -25.44 3.55
CA ALA A 561 19.03 -26.42 2.49
C ALA A 561 19.83 -26.03 1.24
N LYS A 562 20.26 -27.05 0.49
CA LYS A 562 20.96 -26.92 -0.79
C LYS A 562 20.17 -27.59 -1.89
N ASP A 563 20.34 -27.09 -3.11
CA ASP A 563 19.79 -27.74 -4.30
C ASP A 563 20.57 -29.01 -4.68
N ALA A 564 20.11 -29.72 -5.70
CA ALA A 564 20.76 -30.94 -6.21
C ALA A 564 22.21 -30.73 -6.67
N TYR A 565 22.64 -29.48 -6.87
CA TYR A 565 24.00 -29.11 -7.28
C TYR A 565 24.86 -28.59 -6.13
N GLY A 566 24.35 -28.67 -4.89
CA GLY A 566 25.05 -28.24 -3.68
C GLY A 566 25.05 -26.72 -3.45
N LYS A 567 24.26 -25.93 -4.18
CA LYS A 567 24.13 -24.48 -4.00
C LYS A 567 23.09 -24.16 -2.92
N ASP A 568 23.37 -23.19 -2.09
CA ASP A 568 22.45 -22.71 -1.06
C ASP A 568 21.13 -22.26 -1.68
N LEU A 569 20.00 -22.70 -1.14
CA LEU A 569 18.66 -22.32 -1.61
C LEU A 569 18.33 -20.88 -1.22
N TYR A 570 18.67 -20.44 -0.02
CA TYR A 570 18.39 -19.08 0.45
C TYR A 570 19.62 -18.20 0.37
N SER A 571 19.71 -17.37 -0.66
CA SER A 571 20.75 -16.35 -0.80
C SER A 571 20.23 -15.15 -1.58
N SER A 572 20.94 -14.02 -1.50
CA SER A 572 20.58 -12.79 -2.23
C SER A 572 20.60 -12.94 -3.76
N GLN A 573 21.19 -14.01 -4.28
CA GLN A 573 21.23 -14.31 -5.72
C GLN A 573 20.14 -15.33 -6.15
N ARG A 574 19.41 -15.91 -5.20
CA ARG A 574 18.39 -16.94 -5.46
C ARG A 574 16.98 -16.32 -5.45
N HIS A 575 16.72 -15.38 -6.34
CA HIS A 575 15.42 -14.68 -6.44
C HIS A 575 14.26 -15.66 -6.72
N GLY A 576 14.49 -16.78 -7.41
CA GLY A 576 13.49 -17.84 -7.60
C GLY A 576 13.06 -18.53 -6.30
N VAL A 577 13.77 -18.36 -5.20
CA VAL A 577 13.42 -18.86 -3.87
C VAL A 577 12.92 -17.74 -2.95
N THR A 578 13.69 -16.67 -2.85
CA THR A 578 13.41 -15.61 -1.88
C THR A 578 12.19 -14.75 -2.23
N TYR A 579 11.91 -14.53 -3.51
CA TYR A 579 10.77 -13.73 -3.94
C TYR A 579 9.42 -14.44 -3.78
N PRO A 580 9.24 -15.70 -4.22
CA PRO A 580 8.00 -16.41 -3.91
C PRO A 580 7.75 -16.58 -2.41
N LEU A 581 8.80 -16.75 -1.61
CA LEU A 581 8.66 -16.80 -0.15
C LEU A 581 8.16 -15.46 0.44
N ALA A 582 8.59 -14.33 -0.15
CA ALA A 582 8.08 -13.00 0.19
C ALA A 582 6.61 -12.82 -0.24
N ASP A 583 6.22 -13.34 -1.41
CA ASP A 583 4.82 -13.34 -1.85
C ASP A 583 3.93 -14.13 -0.88
N ALA A 584 4.38 -15.31 -0.43
CA ALA A 584 3.67 -16.10 0.57
C ALA A 584 3.51 -15.33 1.91
N LEU A 585 4.55 -14.64 2.36
CA LEU A 585 4.48 -13.79 3.55
C LEU A 585 3.44 -12.67 3.38
N ALA A 586 3.41 -12.02 2.21
CA ALA A 586 2.48 -10.92 1.95
C ALA A 586 1.01 -11.36 2.06
N TRP A 587 0.65 -12.56 1.60
CA TRP A 587 -0.67 -13.17 1.82
C TRP A 587 -1.00 -13.32 3.31
N LEU A 588 -0.07 -13.84 4.09
CA LEU A 588 -0.26 -14.11 5.51
C LEU A 588 -0.42 -12.83 6.32
N VAL A 589 0.39 -11.81 6.05
CA VAL A 589 0.31 -10.54 6.79
C VAL A 589 -0.94 -9.73 6.42
N ALA A 590 -1.40 -9.79 5.16
CA ALA A 590 -2.66 -9.15 4.76
C ALA A 590 -3.84 -9.72 5.53
N THR A 591 -3.93 -11.04 5.62
CA THR A 591 -4.98 -11.75 6.36
C THR A 591 -4.88 -11.52 7.87
N TYR A 592 -3.67 -11.48 8.41
CA TYR A 592 -3.45 -11.19 9.83
C TYR A 592 -4.04 -9.82 10.22
N HIS A 593 -3.78 -8.79 9.44
CA HIS A 593 -4.31 -7.45 9.74
C HIS A 593 -5.83 -7.35 9.53
N LEU A 594 -6.41 -8.06 8.56
CA LEU A 594 -7.86 -8.21 8.49
C LEU A 594 -8.43 -8.83 9.77
N THR A 595 -7.81 -9.91 10.26
CA THR A 595 -8.25 -10.58 11.51
C THR A 595 -8.20 -9.61 12.69
N LEU A 596 -7.15 -8.80 12.82
CA LEU A 596 -7.05 -7.79 13.89
C LEU A 596 -8.12 -6.72 13.79
N ASP A 597 -8.41 -6.23 12.59
CA ASP A 597 -9.41 -5.19 12.38
C ASP A 597 -10.82 -5.71 12.68
N VAL A 598 -11.14 -6.95 12.31
CA VAL A 598 -12.44 -7.57 12.62
C VAL A 598 -12.57 -7.87 14.12
N LEU A 599 -11.49 -8.31 14.77
CA LEU A 599 -11.47 -8.51 16.20
C LEU A 599 -11.71 -7.18 16.96
N GLU A 600 -11.10 -6.10 16.50
CA GLU A 600 -11.34 -4.78 17.07
C GLU A 600 -12.78 -4.31 16.82
N LEU A 601 -13.34 -4.53 15.63
CA LEU A 601 -14.73 -4.24 15.34
C LEU A 601 -15.68 -5.03 16.26
N ALA A 602 -15.41 -6.31 16.49
CA ALA A 602 -16.20 -7.16 17.38
C ALA A 602 -16.16 -6.72 18.85
N THR A 603 -15.01 -6.20 19.31
CA THR A 603 -14.81 -5.82 20.72
C THR A 603 -15.22 -4.37 21.01
N LYS A 604 -14.92 -3.43 20.11
CA LYS A 604 -15.15 -1.99 20.30
C LYS A 604 -16.38 -1.46 19.53
N GLY A 605 -16.75 -2.12 18.43
CA GLY A 605 -17.86 -1.70 17.60
C GLY A 605 -19.23 -1.61 18.35
N PRO A 606 -19.59 -2.59 19.18
CA PRO A 606 -20.85 -2.53 19.92
C PRO A 606 -21.03 -1.30 20.83
N GLY A 607 -19.90 -0.75 21.31
CA GLY A 607 -19.90 0.48 22.12
C GLY A 607 -19.87 1.78 21.31
N ASN A 608 -19.74 1.72 19.98
CA ASN A 608 -19.66 2.89 19.12
C ASN A 608 -21.04 3.31 18.60
N PRO A 609 -21.54 4.51 18.95
CA PRO A 609 -22.87 4.96 18.52
C PRO A 609 -23.09 5.00 17.00
N ALA A 610 -22.01 5.24 16.23
CA ALA A 610 -22.06 5.26 14.75
C ALA A 610 -22.31 3.87 14.14
N LEU A 611 -22.03 2.79 14.89
CA LEU A 611 -22.14 1.40 14.43
C LEU A 611 -23.25 0.61 15.16
N ALA A 612 -23.97 1.23 16.10
CA ALA A 612 -24.90 0.52 16.99
C ALA A 612 -25.99 -0.26 16.26
N GLU A 613 -26.54 0.30 15.16
CA GLU A 613 -27.58 -0.39 14.39
C GLU A 613 -26.95 -1.43 13.45
N GLY A 614 -27.38 -2.69 13.61
CA GLY A 614 -26.93 -3.79 12.75
C GLY A 614 -25.50 -4.30 13.01
N ILE A 615 -24.87 -3.88 14.12
CA ILE A 615 -23.46 -4.27 14.44
C ILE A 615 -23.26 -5.79 14.50
N ASP A 616 -24.19 -6.55 15.05
CA ASP A 616 -24.06 -8.00 15.16
C ASP A 616 -24.00 -8.68 13.79
N GLY A 617 -24.86 -8.24 12.86
CA GLY A 617 -24.83 -8.73 11.47
C GLY A 617 -23.55 -8.32 10.74
N LEU A 618 -23.06 -7.12 11.00
CA LEU A 618 -21.82 -6.61 10.45
C LEU A 618 -20.62 -7.41 10.95
N VAL A 619 -20.48 -7.60 12.24
CA VAL A 619 -19.42 -8.42 12.87
C VAL A 619 -19.49 -9.85 12.35
N GLY A 620 -20.69 -10.44 12.30
CA GLY A 620 -20.88 -11.78 11.75
C GLY A 620 -20.39 -11.91 10.31
N PHE A 621 -20.75 -10.95 9.45
CA PHE A 621 -20.33 -10.96 8.04
C PHE A 621 -18.78 -10.80 7.90
N TYR A 622 -18.17 -9.87 8.61
CA TYR A 622 -16.73 -9.69 8.59
C TYR A 622 -15.97 -10.90 9.19
N THR A 623 -16.56 -11.58 10.16
CA THR A 623 -16.04 -12.86 10.68
C THR A 623 -15.99 -13.92 9.58
N GLU A 624 -17.05 -14.03 8.76
CA GLU A 624 -17.06 -14.96 7.62
C GLU A 624 -16.04 -14.53 6.54
N LEU A 625 -15.89 -13.24 6.27
CA LEU A 625 -14.85 -12.75 5.35
C LEU A 625 -13.44 -13.11 5.83
N CYS A 626 -13.17 -12.99 7.15
CA CYS A 626 -11.91 -13.46 7.75
C CYS A 626 -11.68 -14.94 7.51
N HIS A 627 -12.69 -15.77 7.73
CA HIS A 627 -12.56 -17.21 7.53
C HIS A 627 -12.30 -17.56 6.05
N ILE A 628 -13.03 -16.94 5.14
CA ILE A 628 -12.87 -17.09 3.68
C ILE A 628 -11.45 -16.73 3.28
N HIS A 629 -10.98 -15.56 3.72
CA HIS A 629 -9.67 -15.06 3.32
C HIS A 629 -8.53 -15.85 3.98
N SER A 630 -8.70 -16.29 5.24
CA SER A 630 -7.75 -17.17 5.93
C SER A 630 -7.54 -18.49 5.19
N ALA A 631 -8.62 -19.09 4.68
CA ALA A 631 -8.54 -20.30 3.88
C ALA A 631 -7.83 -20.06 2.54
N THR A 632 -8.11 -18.94 1.86
CA THR A 632 -7.47 -18.57 0.61
C THR A 632 -5.97 -18.33 0.79
N ALA A 633 -5.60 -17.49 1.78
CA ALA A 633 -4.21 -17.18 2.07
C ALA A 633 -3.40 -18.42 2.51
N ALA A 634 -4.01 -19.30 3.30
CA ALA A 634 -3.41 -20.56 3.71
C ALA A 634 -3.15 -21.47 2.50
N GLY A 635 -4.08 -21.56 1.56
CA GLY A 635 -3.93 -22.32 0.32
C GLY A 635 -2.77 -21.79 -0.54
N GLU A 636 -2.72 -20.49 -0.80
CA GLU A 636 -1.68 -19.87 -1.63
C GLU A 636 -0.29 -19.94 -0.96
N ALA A 637 -0.18 -19.61 0.32
CA ALA A 637 1.09 -19.70 1.05
C ALA A 637 1.61 -21.16 1.11
N THR A 638 0.72 -22.13 1.36
CA THR A 638 1.08 -23.54 1.42
C THR A 638 1.56 -24.07 0.06
N LYS A 639 0.89 -23.69 -1.04
CA LYS A 639 1.31 -24.02 -2.40
C LYS A 639 2.72 -23.50 -2.69
N ILE A 640 2.97 -22.23 -2.44
CA ILE A 640 4.28 -21.61 -2.66
C ILE A 640 5.35 -22.30 -1.81
N CYS A 641 5.10 -22.51 -0.53
CA CYS A 641 6.05 -23.22 0.35
C CYS A 641 6.33 -24.63 -0.15
N ALA A 642 5.33 -25.37 -0.63
CA ALA A 642 5.51 -26.70 -1.17
C ALA A 642 6.37 -26.70 -2.44
N GLU A 643 6.14 -25.77 -3.37
CA GLU A 643 6.95 -25.61 -4.57
C GLU A 643 8.42 -25.31 -4.22
N LEU A 644 8.69 -24.50 -3.19
CA LEU A 644 10.04 -24.16 -2.76
C LEU A 644 10.75 -25.30 -2.00
N VAL A 645 10.04 -25.98 -1.11
CA VAL A 645 10.62 -27.02 -0.25
C VAL A 645 10.80 -28.33 -1.01
N VAL A 646 9.78 -28.75 -1.76
CA VAL A 646 9.77 -30.04 -2.48
C VAL A 646 10.36 -29.90 -3.88
N GLY A 647 10.07 -28.80 -4.60
CA GLY A 647 10.44 -28.64 -6.01
C GLY A 647 11.95 -28.58 -6.29
N TYR A 648 12.79 -28.35 -5.28
CA TYR A 648 14.25 -28.43 -5.41
C TYR A 648 14.86 -29.78 -5.03
N LYS A 649 14.02 -30.77 -4.66
CA LYS A 649 14.49 -32.15 -4.44
C LYS A 649 14.66 -32.86 -5.78
N ALA A 650 15.80 -33.49 -5.97
CA ALA A 650 16.04 -34.37 -7.13
C ALA A 650 15.52 -35.77 -6.82
N ALA A 651 14.24 -36.01 -7.07
CA ALA A 651 13.71 -37.38 -7.05
C ALA A 651 13.53 -37.88 -8.48
N PRO A 652 13.94 -39.11 -8.83
CA PRO A 652 13.59 -39.73 -10.13
C PRO A 652 12.05 -39.77 -10.23
N VAL A 653 11.51 -39.33 -11.38
CA VAL A 653 10.05 -39.35 -11.61
C VAL A 653 9.48 -40.79 -11.44
N ALA A 654 10.24 -41.79 -11.81
CA ALA A 654 9.89 -43.22 -11.61
C ALA A 654 9.73 -43.62 -10.13
N ALA A 655 10.35 -42.93 -9.19
CA ALA A 655 10.23 -43.16 -7.75
C ALA A 655 8.91 -42.62 -7.15
N LEU A 656 8.18 -41.78 -7.89
CA LEU A 656 6.91 -41.19 -7.43
C LEU A 656 5.75 -42.18 -7.52
N ASP A 657 5.91 -43.28 -8.27
CA ASP A 657 4.87 -44.32 -8.45
C ASP A 657 4.88 -45.37 -7.32
N GLU A 658 5.90 -45.40 -6.48
CA GLU A 658 6.03 -46.33 -5.36
C GLU A 658 5.94 -45.58 -4.00
N GLN A 659 4.85 -45.80 -3.26
CA GLN A 659 4.59 -45.14 -1.96
C GLN A 659 5.73 -45.30 -0.93
N ALA A 660 6.40 -46.42 -0.90
CA ALA A 660 7.52 -46.68 0.00
C ALA A 660 8.74 -45.80 -0.34
N THR A 661 9.02 -45.59 -1.63
CA THR A 661 10.16 -44.84 -2.13
C THR A 661 9.96 -43.31 -1.93
N ILE A 662 8.70 -42.85 -1.98
CA ILE A 662 8.34 -41.46 -1.67
C ILE A 662 8.60 -41.17 -0.18
N ALA A 663 8.18 -42.05 0.73
CA ALA A 663 8.37 -41.90 2.15
C ALA A 663 9.87 -41.85 2.53
N ASP A 664 10.70 -42.67 1.91
CA ASP A 664 12.16 -42.71 2.16
C ASP A 664 12.88 -41.50 1.57
N ALA A 665 12.48 -41.03 0.40
CA ALA A 665 13.06 -39.84 -0.26
C ALA A 665 12.76 -38.53 0.45
N PHE A 666 11.70 -38.50 1.29
CA PHE A 666 11.22 -37.27 1.95
C PHE A 666 11.21 -37.35 3.48
N GLN A 667 12.00 -38.24 4.09
CA GLN A 667 12.07 -38.37 5.55
C GLN A 667 12.46 -37.08 6.24
N ASP A 668 13.35 -36.30 5.66
CA ASP A 668 13.77 -34.96 6.17
C ASP A 668 12.65 -33.91 6.06
N LEU A 669 11.60 -34.16 5.28
CA LEU A 669 10.43 -33.31 5.11
C LEU A 669 9.22 -33.76 5.94
N ALA A 670 9.33 -34.78 6.78
CA ALA A 670 8.22 -35.24 7.62
C ALA A 670 7.56 -34.09 8.45
N PRO A 671 8.31 -33.15 9.06
CA PRO A 671 7.71 -32.02 9.74
C PRO A 671 6.91 -31.09 8.79
N PHE A 672 7.39 -30.86 7.56
CA PHE A 672 6.69 -30.08 6.54
C PHE A 672 5.38 -30.75 6.15
N ILE A 673 5.39 -32.05 5.90
CA ILE A 673 4.20 -32.82 5.54
C ILE A 673 3.17 -32.75 6.66
N ALA A 674 3.61 -32.90 7.92
CA ALA A 674 2.72 -32.81 9.07
C ALA A 674 2.08 -31.41 9.20
N LEU A 675 2.86 -30.34 9.02
CA LEU A 675 2.34 -28.96 9.04
C LEU A 675 1.38 -28.71 7.88
N ARG A 676 1.70 -29.18 6.68
CA ARG A 676 0.83 -29.05 5.51
C ARG A 676 -0.49 -29.77 5.73
N THR A 677 -0.46 -31.01 6.21
CA THR A 677 -1.68 -31.76 6.57
C THR A 677 -2.51 -31.00 7.60
N LYS A 678 -1.87 -30.39 8.60
CA LYS A 678 -2.55 -29.57 9.61
C LYS A 678 -3.24 -28.35 8.97
N VAL A 679 -2.61 -27.68 7.98
CA VAL A 679 -3.23 -26.60 7.21
C VAL A 679 -4.44 -27.10 6.44
N ASP A 680 -4.29 -28.18 5.66
CA ASP A 680 -5.35 -28.73 4.81
C ASP A 680 -6.58 -29.15 5.64
N LEU A 681 -6.37 -29.78 6.81
CA LEU A 681 -7.46 -30.16 7.71
C LEU A 681 -8.13 -28.95 8.39
N SER A 682 -7.41 -27.84 8.57
CA SER A 682 -7.96 -26.62 9.17
C SER A 682 -8.84 -25.79 8.23
N LEU A 683 -8.93 -26.14 6.94
CA LEU A 683 -9.86 -25.51 5.99
C LEU A 683 -11.34 -25.86 6.26
N VAL A 684 -11.60 -26.69 7.27
CA VAL A 684 -12.95 -27.09 7.66
C VAL A 684 -13.86 -25.88 7.88
N GLY A 685 -15.03 -25.90 7.25
CA GLY A 685 -16.03 -24.83 7.39
C GLY A 685 -15.84 -23.63 6.45
N SER A 686 -14.72 -23.48 5.74
CA SER A 686 -14.46 -22.32 4.88
C SER A 686 -15.49 -22.17 3.73
N LYS A 687 -15.98 -23.27 3.18
CA LYS A 687 -17.07 -23.24 2.17
C LYS A 687 -18.41 -22.89 2.79
N LEU A 688 -18.69 -23.37 3.99
CA LEU A 688 -19.90 -23.00 4.73
C LEU A 688 -19.89 -21.51 5.11
N ALA A 689 -18.71 -20.91 5.36
CA ALA A 689 -18.55 -19.48 5.56
C ALA A 689 -18.96 -18.70 4.30
N LYS A 690 -18.56 -19.17 3.10
CA LYS A 690 -19.01 -18.57 1.84
C LYS A 690 -20.53 -18.68 1.66
N ASP A 691 -21.13 -19.83 1.98
CA ASP A 691 -22.59 -20.03 1.86
C ASP A 691 -23.36 -19.05 2.76
N ARG A 692 -22.95 -18.89 4.02
CA ARG A 692 -23.60 -17.95 4.95
C ARG A 692 -23.45 -16.49 4.51
N ALA A 693 -22.24 -16.09 4.09
CA ALA A 693 -22.01 -14.75 3.59
C ALA A 693 -22.76 -14.49 2.27
N ALA A 694 -22.83 -15.48 1.38
CA ALA A 694 -23.54 -15.40 0.12
C ALA A 694 -25.07 -15.21 0.32
N GLU A 695 -25.65 -15.91 1.27
CA GLU A 695 -27.08 -15.74 1.64
C GLU A 695 -27.34 -14.28 2.09
N SER A 696 -26.43 -13.68 2.86
CA SER A 696 -26.53 -12.27 3.23
C SER A 696 -26.47 -11.35 2.01
N LEU A 697 -25.55 -11.58 1.08
CA LEU A 697 -25.43 -10.77 -0.14
C LEU A 697 -26.64 -10.87 -1.06
N ALA A 698 -27.23 -12.06 -1.15
CA ALA A 698 -28.45 -12.26 -1.94
C ALA A 698 -29.60 -11.35 -1.51
N HIS A 699 -29.65 -11.02 -0.21
CA HIS A 699 -30.75 -10.26 0.42
C HIS A 699 -30.35 -8.89 0.94
N VAL A 700 -29.10 -8.47 0.80
CA VAL A 700 -28.64 -7.17 1.30
C VAL A 700 -29.38 -6.02 0.62
N MET A 701 -29.84 -5.04 1.40
CA MET A 701 -30.36 -3.79 0.87
C MET A 701 -29.21 -2.93 0.37
N ILE A 702 -29.38 -2.36 -0.82
CA ILE A 702 -28.46 -1.39 -1.43
C ILE A 702 -29.20 -0.09 -1.68
N PRO A 703 -28.51 1.06 -1.76
CA PRO A 703 -29.15 2.32 -2.13
C PRO A 703 -29.91 2.22 -3.44
N GLU A 704 -30.92 3.07 -3.65
CA GLU A 704 -31.69 3.05 -4.89
C GLU A 704 -30.83 3.44 -6.10
N VAL A 705 -29.92 4.39 -5.92
CA VAL A 705 -28.96 4.84 -6.93
C VAL A 705 -27.54 4.65 -6.43
N LEU A 706 -26.57 4.58 -7.35
CA LEU A 706 -25.15 4.66 -6.99
C LEU A 706 -24.86 5.98 -6.28
N ASP A 707 -23.85 5.99 -5.43
CA ASP A 707 -23.44 7.18 -4.69
C ASP A 707 -22.72 8.24 -5.54
N TYR A 708 -22.53 7.96 -6.85
CA TYR A 708 -22.00 8.91 -7.83
C TYR A 708 -22.57 8.68 -9.24
N PRO A 709 -22.57 9.70 -10.12
CA PRO A 709 -23.14 9.59 -11.47
C PRO A 709 -22.38 8.59 -12.36
N VAL A 710 -23.10 7.92 -13.23
CA VAL A 710 -22.60 6.99 -14.26
C VAL A 710 -23.13 7.41 -15.62
#